data_2808a314c2bcea0c9b300d799489ffdf
#
_entry.id   2808a314c2bcea0c9b300d799489ffdf
#
_cell.length_a   1.000
_cell.length_b   1.000
_cell.length_c   1.000
_cell.angle_alpha   90.00
_cell.angle_beta   90.00
_cell.angle_gamma   90.00
#
_symmetry.space_group_name_H-M   'P 1'
#
loop_
_entity.id
_entity.type
_entity.pdbx_description
1 polymer ?
#
loop_
_entity_poly.entity_id
_entity_poly.type
_entity_poly.pdbx_seq_one_letter_code
_entity_poly.pdbx_strand_id
1 'polypeptide(L)'
;MKYAPNVKALPKDKFTEAIIFAGADAYAHAQHWTESEGAKAGDKVPPVWLGTKQLAVLDDLRIVDTGRQFVRVIRSGALNEIQISRIATKLALADVKEARLFSGMHDVQAAEDWTQQLPRLKAQAECGKSVPSMLGEKRQHKSSEDMTPYVDERGDGLYWVTPKLDKETGEILRPGQILCNLLEVAGVGIGVDDEARYLILRWTPAGSKTKRTEAIPMRDIGDREGWARLRAGGLFITANPRLRNVLADHLLRDTASCDLWHIASVTGWQCGAYIMPDGEVIGNPDMPVMFNGRSSAAGGYSIKGTVDSWRNSIARLVEGNHSMMTAMAASLCGPLVGLTDSDGFGIHFYNSSSAGKTTTQSVASSLYGKPEALKLTWYGTALGLANEAASHNDALMPLDEIGQGTDPLSVYQAAYALFNGTGKLQGAKEGGNRELKRWRVVAISTGEVDMETFVATAGKKAKAGQLVRLINIPLTKATSFHGLKSGEAHARALSAAWLNNHGAAGREWVRFLAGHQKQAKDTLRATEQRWREIIPVDYGEQAHRVAGRFAVMEAALVLSAHITGWDIQACRDAIQHSWNSWIHEFGTANKEHQQIIEQCEAFLNAYGYSRFAPLPYSPADLPVQNLAGNPASIATDGVYLVRFIIYRGDTRGQEWYMDMACEARGAADVFSSSFMNKQSQE
;
A
#
# COMPACT_ATOMS: atom_id res chain seq x y z
N MET A 1 22.61 -18.13 -26.66
CA MET A 1 22.60 -17.14 -27.74
C MET A 1 22.47 -15.75 -27.18
N LYS A 2 23.36 -14.83 -27.55
CA LYS A 2 23.27 -13.43 -27.08
C LYS A 2 22.61 -12.63 -28.20
N TYR A 3 21.29 -12.46 -28.15
CA TYR A 3 20.60 -11.47 -28.96
C TYR A 3 20.66 -10.15 -28.22
N ALA A 4 21.37 -9.20 -28.78
CA ALA A 4 21.33 -7.84 -28.28
C ALA A 4 20.34 -7.05 -29.15
N PRO A 5 19.45 -6.21 -28.58
CA PRO A 5 18.69 -5.26 -29.36
C PRO A 5 19.58 -4.23 -30.06
N ASN A 6 20.87 -4.32 -29.83
CA ASN A 6 21.92 -3.46 -30.35
C ASN A 6 22.89 -4.31 -31.20
N VAL A 7 22.68 -4.35 -32.48
CA VAL A 7 23.50 -5.14 -33.40
C VAL A 7 24.66 -4.29 -33.91
N LYS A 8 25.73 -4.15 -33.13
CA LYS A 8 26.91 -3.36 -33.49
C LYS A 8 27.86 -4.05 -34.50
N ALA A 9 27.74 -5.34 -34.71
CA ALA A 9 28.84 -6.11 -35.26
C ALA A 9 28.53 -6.90 -36.54
N LEU A 10 27.44 -6.63 -37.22
CA LEU A 10 27.14 -7.36 -38.45
C LEU A 10 27.67 -6.62 -39.69
N PRO A 11 28.44 -7.30 -40.57
CA PRO A 11 28.95 -6.69 -41.81
C PRO A 11 27.76 -6.18 -42.63
N LYS A 12 27.81 -4.90 -43.03
CA LYS A 12 26.76 -4.23 -43.78
C LYS A 12 26.48 -4.88 -45.15
N ASP A 13 27.42 -5.57 -45.71
CA ASP A 13 27.43 -6.02 -47.09
C ASP A 13 26.85 -7.42 -47.28
N LYS A 14 26.61 -8.18 -46.20
CA LYS A 14 26.17 -9.58 -46.31
C LYS A 14 24.69 -9.83 -46.17
N PHE A 15 23.92 -8.89 -45.60
CA PHE A 15 22.53 -9.15 -45.22
C PHE A 15 21.62 -8.00 -45.62
N THR A 16 20.66 -8.29 -46.45
CA THR A 16 19.65 -7.32 -46.91
C THR A 16 18.39 -7.29 -46.06
N GLU A 17 18.09 -8.35 -45.31
CA GLU A 17 16.90 -8.49 -44.47
C GLU A 17 17.28 -8.56 -42.98
N ALA A 18 16.49 -7.90 -42.13
CA ALA A 18 16.56 -8.04 -40.66
C ALA A 18 15.20 -8.43 -40.15
N ILE A 19 15.19 -9.23 -39.06
CA ILE A 19 13.96 -9.68 -38.37
C ILE A 19 13.96 -9.16 -36.98
N ILE A 20 12.85 -8.55 -36.54
CA ILE A 20 12.64 -8.00 -35.21
C ILE A 20 11.39 -8.64 -34.60
N PHE A 21 11.53 -9.33 -33.49
CA PHE A 21 10.41 -9.79 -32.66
C PHE A 21 10.10 -8.73 -31.62
N ALA A 22 8.85 -8.28 -31.50
CA ALA A 22 8.46 -7.22 -30.58
C ALA A 22 7.22 -7.62 -29.77
N GLY A 23 7.28 -7.45 -28.45
CA GLY A 23 6.20 -7.78 -27.52
C GLY A 23 6.66 -8.58 -26.30
N ALA A 24 5.73 -9.01 -25.46
CA ALA A 24 6.04 -9.74 -24.23
C ALA A 24 6.81 -11.05 -24.49
N ASP A 25 6.45 -11.77 -25.57
CA ASP A 25 7.01 -13.08 -25.92
C ASP A 25 8.17 -12.99 -26.93
N ALA A 26 8.68 -11.79 -27.18
CA ALA A 26 9.68 -11.52 -28.21
C ALA A 26 10.93 -12.37 -28.08
N TYR A 27 11.42 -12.60 -26.87
CA TYR A 27 12.61 -13.42 -26.64
C TYR A 27 12.38 -14.89 -26.99
N ALA A 28 11.26 -15.46 -26.53
CA ALA A 28 10.93 -16.86 -26.78
C ALA A 28 10.71 -17.12 -28.28
N HIS A 29 10.03 -16.22 -28.98
CA HIS A 29 9.83 -16.32 -30.41
C HIS A 29 11.14 -16.16 -31.20
N ALA A 30 12.02 -15.25 -30.82
CA ALA A 30 13.33 -15.08 -31.44
C ALA A 30 14.23 -16.31 -31.25
N GLN A 31 14.16 -16.93 -30.06
CA GLN A 31 14.88 -18.16 -29.78
C GLN A 31 14.35 -19.32 -30.62
N HIS A 32 13.05 -19.53 -30.62
CA HIS A 32 12.40 -20.58 -31.41
C HIS A 32 12.71 -20.45 -32.91
N TRP A 33 12.63 -19.21 -33.46
CA TRP A 33 12.99 -18.96 -34.85
C TRP A 33 14.44 -19.35 -35.14
N THR A 34 15.36 -19.04 -34.24
CA THR A 34 16.77 -19.37 -34.40
C THR A 34 17.02 -20.88 -34.41
N GLU A 35 16.32 -21.60 -33.57
CA GLU A 35 16.46 -23.06 -33.46
C GLU A 35 15.82 -23.80 -34.65
N SER A 36 14.69 -23.29 -35.16
CA SER A 36 13.91 -23.94 -36.20
C SER A 36 14.32 -23.52 -37.64
N GLU A 37 14.56 -22.24 -37.86
CA GLU A 37 14.78 -21.68 -39.21
C GLU A 37 16.11 -20.99 -39.39
N GLY A 38 16.70 -20.40 -38.37
CA GLY A 38 17.94 -19.65 -38.45
C GLY A 38 19.15 -20.51 -38.82
N ALA A 39 19.11 -21.81 -38.49
CA ALA A 39 20.17 -22.76 -38.85
C ALA A 39 20.13 -23.17 -40.31
N LYS A 40 19.01 -22.96 -41.04
CA LYS A 40 18.82 -23.35 -42.43
C LYS A 40 19.13 -22.23 -43.43
N ALA A 41 19.23 -20.98 -42.98
CA ALA A 41 19.43 -19.82 -43.81
C ALA A 41 20.78 -19.18 -43.52
N GLY A 42 21.85 -19.72 -44.14
CA GLY A 42 23.25 -19.27 -43.97
C GLY A 42 23.50 -17.77 -44.24
N ASP A 43 22.50 -17.03 -44.73
CA ASP A 43 22.58 -15.62 -45.11
C ASP A 43 21.62 -14.68 -44.35
N LYS A 44 20.95 -15.14 -43.28
CA LYS A 44 20.03 -14.29 -42.50
C LYS A 44 20.69 -13.74 -41.24
N VAL A 45 20.47 -12.47 -41.01
CA VAL A 45 20.90 -11.78 -39.78
C VAL A 45 20.21 -12.41 -38.55
N PRO A 46 20.91 -12.62 -37.45
CA PRO A 46 20.29 -13.06 -36.19
C PRO A 46 19.12 -12.13 -35.81
N PRO A 47 18.00 -12.68 -35.34
CA PRO A 47 16.86 -11.87 -35.00
C PRO A 47 17.14 -10.93 -33.83
N VAL A 48 16.59 -9.74 -33.89
CA VAL A 48 16.54 -8.80 -32.76
C VAL A 48 15.23 -9.06 -31.99
N TRP A 49 15.28 -8.96 -30.66
CA TRP A 49 14.08 -9.05 -29.84
C TRP A 49 13.92 -7.81 -28.97
N LEU A 50 12.68 -7.30 -28.91
CA LEU A 50 12.26 -6.14 -28.14
C LEU A 50 11.15 -6.57 -27.17
N GLY A 51 11.55 -7.09 -26.01
CA GLY A 51 10.63 -7.40 -24.91
C GLY A 51 10.18 -6.15 -24.16
N THR A 52 9.34 -6.30 -23.16
CA THR A 52 8.76 -5.19 -22.38
C THR A 52 9.82 -4.20 -21.86
N LYS A 53 10.96 -4.69 -21.38
CA LYS A 53 12.05 -3.84 -20.87
C LYS A 53 12.71 -3.02 -22.00
N GLN A 54 12.93 -3.62 -23.16
CA GLN A 54 13.53 -2.94 -24.30
C GLN A 54 12.57 -1.92 -24.92
N LEU A 55 11.28 -2.24 -24.99
CA LEU A 55 10.24 -1.32 -25.47
C LEU A 55 10.09 -0.10 -24.56
N ALA A 56 10.30 -0.23 -23.26
CA ALA A 56 10.26 0.89 -22.31
C ALA A 56 11.37 1.92 -22.55
N VAL A 57 12.56 1.46 -22.97
CA VAL A 57 13.75 2.30 -23.22
C VAL A 57 14.10 2.37 -24.72
N LEU A 58 13.12 2.18 -25.59
CA LEU A 58 13.33 2.05 -27.04
C LEU A 58 14.05 3.23 -27.65
N ASP A 59 13.85 4.45 -27.14
CA ASP A 59 14.48 5.66 -27.66
C ASP A 59 16.01 5.68 -27.45
N ASP A 60 16.50 4.98 -26.45
CA ASP A 60 17.93 4.87 -26.11
C ASP A 60 18.61 3.70 -26.84
N LEU A 61 17.83 2.86 -27.56
CA LEU A 61 18.33 1.67 -28.20
C LEU A 61 18.55 1.87 -29.71
N ARG A 62 19.63 1.27 -30.20
CA ARG A 62 19.86 1.09 -31.64
C ARG A 62 19.46 -0.34 -32.02
N ILE A 63 18.35 -0.49 -32.76
CA ILE A 63 17.75 -1.81 -33.03
C ILE A 63 18.20 -2.44 -34.34
N VAL A 64 18.67 -1.63 -35.31
CA VAL A 64 19.24 -2.09 -36.59
C VAL A 64 20.40 -1.19 -37.02
N ASP A 65 21.29 -1.72 -37.84
CA ASP A 65 22.30 -0.90 -38.51
C ASP A 65 21.71 -0.11 -39.69
N THR A 66 22.33 1.03 -39.96
CA THR A 66 21.98 1.86 -41.14
C THR A 66 22.21 1.10 -42.43
N GLY A 67 21.39 1.36 -43.47
CA GLY A 67 21.53 0.82 -44.81
C GLY A 67 20.89 -0.56 -45.03
N ARG A 68 20.10 -1.07 -44.09
CA ARG A 68 19.27 -2.28 -44.31
C ARG A 68 18.21 -2.01 -45.38
N GLN A 69 18.05 -2.98 -46.28
CA GLN A 69 17.06 -2.83 -47.36
C GLN A 69 15.66 -3.10 -46.87
N PHE A 70 15.48 -4.18 -46.12
CA PHE A 70 14.17 -4.64 -45.65
C PHE A 70 14.21 -5.07 -44.17
N VAL A 71 13.20 -4.66 -43.37
CA VAL A 71 13.02 -5.08 -42.00
C VAL A 71 11.64 -5.67 -41.80
N ARG A 72 11.63 -6.91 -41.31
CA ARG A 72 10.42 -7.63 -40.96
C ARG A 72 10.23 -7.53 -39.45
N VAL A 73 9.15 -6.88 -39.02
CA VAL A 73 8.77 -6.79 -37.58
C VAL A 73 7.66 -7.80 -37.35
N ILE A 74 7.83 -8.64 -36.36
CA ILE A 74 6.89 -9.70 -35.98
C ILE A 74 6.30 -9.38 -34.63
N ARG A 75 5.00 -9.28 -34.55
CA ARG A 75 4.29 -9.09 -33.28
C ARG A 75 4.39 -10.36 -32.43
N SER A 76 4.90 -10.22 -31.22
CA SER A 76 5.19 -11.32 -30.29
C SER A 76 4.54 -11.04 -28.94
N GLY A 77 3.21 -11.01 -28.91
CA GLY A 77 2.38 -10.59 -27.79
C GLY A 77 1.71 -9.23 -28.01
N ALA A 78 1.11 -8.67 -26.98
CA ALA A 78 0.43 -7.38 -27.06
C ALA A 78 1.42 -6.25 -27.33
N LEU A 79 1.16 -5.47 -28.38
CA LEU A 79 1.83 -4.21 -28.72
C LEU A 79 0.75 -3.14 -28.87
N ASN A 80 0.91 -2.02 -28.18
CA ASN A 80 0.05 -0.86 -28.40
C ASN A 80 0.55 0.00 -29.58
N GLU A 81 -0.30 0.86 -30.10
CA GLU A 81 -0.01 1.69 -31.25
C GLU A 81 1.18 2.63 -31.06
N ILE A 82 1.39 3.10 -29.83
CA ILE A 82 2.54 3.96 -29.48
C ILE A 82 3.85 3.19 -29.65
N GLN A 83 3.90 1.95 -29.17
CA GLN A 83 5.06 1.09 -29.29
C GLN A 83 5.34 0.77 -30.76
N ILE A 84 4.30 0.47 -31.54
CA ILE A 84 4.37 0.23 -32.98
C ILE A 84 4.93 1.46 -33.70
N SER A 85 4.38 2.64 -33.43
CA SER A 85 4.85 3.91 -34.03
C SER A 85 6.30 4.24 -33.66
N ARG A 86 6.71 3.99 -32.40
CA ARG A 86 8.09 4.19 -31.94
C ARG A 86 9.07 3.24 -32.63
N ILE A 87 8.70 1.97 -32.85
CA ILE A 87 9.51 1.02 -33.61
C ILE A 87 9.67 1.51 -35.06
N ALA A 88 8.59 1.90 -35.70
CA ALA A 88 8.61 2.42 -37.09
C ALA A 88 9.52 3.67 -37.19
N THR A 89 9.45 4.59 -36.25
CA THR A 89 10.31 5.78 -36.17
C THR A 89 11.80 5.42 -35.99
N LYS A 90 12.11 4.43 -35.14
CA LYS A 90 13.50 3.95 -35.00
C LYS A 90 14.05 3.31 -36.27
N LEU A 91 13.21 2.60 -37.02
CA LEU A 91 13.59 2.05 -38.32
C LEU A 91 13.83 3.15 -39.37
N ALA A 92 13.01 4.19 -39.35
CA ALA A 92 13.19 5.35 -40.20
C ALA A 92 14.50 6.10 -39.94
N LEU A 93 14.86 6.30 -38.64
CA LEU A 93 16.13 6.89 -38.23
C LEU A 93 17.35 6.00 -38.54
N ALA A 94 17.15 4.70 -38.69
CA ALA A 94 18.17 3.75 -39.12
C ALA A 94 18.32 3.63 -40.65
N ASP A 95 17.68 4.50 -41.44
CA ASP A 95 17.73 4.51 -42.89
C ASP A 95 17.26 3.20 -43.56
N VAL A 96 16.31 2.51 -42.94
CA VAL A 96 15.69 1.31 -43.49
C VAL A 96 14.84 1.72 -44.73
N LYS A 97 14.95 0.98 -45.83
CA LYS A 97 14.22 1.29 -47.06
C LYS A 97 12.79 0.75 -47.07
N GLU A 98 12.65 -0.47 -46.57
CA GLU A 98 11.34 -1.13 -46.45
C GLU A 98 11.15 -1.72 -45.09
N ALA A 99 10.00 -1.48 -44.45
CA ALA A 99 9.66 -2.07 -43.16
C ALA A 99 8.18 -2.48 -43.13
N ARG A 100 7.92 -3.68 -42.65
CA ARG A 100 6.56 -4.23 -42.55
C ARG A 100 6.32 -4.94 -41.21
N LEU A 101 5.13 -4.77 -40.67
CA LEU A 101 4.66 -5.44 -39.44
C LEU A 101 3.84 -6.67 -39.81
N PHE A 102 4.12 -7.81 -39.19
CA PHE A 102 3.41 -9.07 -39.33
C PHE A 102 2.77 -9.47 -38.00
N SER A 103 1.56 -10.03 -38.06
CA SER A 103 0.84 -10.47 -36.86
C SER A 103 1.42 -11.76 -36.28
N GLY A 104 2.05 -12.60 -37.09
CA GLY A 104 2.68 -13.85 -36.68
C GLY A 104 3.95 -14.17 -37.48
N MET A 105 4.72 -15.12 -36.97
CA MET A 105 6.03 -15.50 -37.50
C MET A 105 5.96 -16.09 -38.91
N HIS A 106 4.87 -16.80 -39.23
CA HIS A 106 4.66 -17.49 -40.51
C HIS A 106 3.74 -16.74 -41.47
N ASP A 107 3.32 -15.51 -41.12
CA ASP A 107 2.42 -14.74 -41.96
C ASP A 107 3.12 -14.32 -43.26
N VAL A 108 2.44 -14.56 -44.37
CA VAL A 108 2.90 -14.17 -45.71
C VAL A 108 2.50 -12.74 -46.02
N GLN A 109 1.35 -12.28 -45.50
CA GLN A 109 0.86 -10.93 -45.68
C GLN A 109 1.20 -10.07 -44.46
N ALA A 110 1.71 -8.87 -44.71
CA ALA A 110 1.96 -7.91 -43.64
C ALA A 110 0.62 -7.35 -43.12
N ALA A 111 0.52 -7.20 -41.80
CA ALA A 111 -0.59 -6.49 -41.18
C ALA A 111 -0.53 -4.99 -41.46
N GLU A 112 0.69 -4.42 -41.55
CA GLU A 112 0.95 -3.03 -41.87
C GLU A 112 2.21 -2.91 -42.74
N ASP A 113 2.20 -2.00 -43.75
CA ASP A 113 3.37 -1.64 -44.54
C ASP A 113 3.77 -0.19 -44.26
N TRP A 114 4.91 -0.01 -43.64
CA TRP A 114 5.43 1.30 -43.23
C TRP A 114 6.35 1.95 -44.29
N THR A 115 6.67 1.26 -45.34
CA THR A 115 7.66 1.65 -46.33
C THR A 115 7.47 3.09 -46.85
N GLN A 116 6.25 3.45 -47.20
CA GLN A 116 5.95 4.81 -47.69
C GLN A 116 5.98 5.88 -46.58
N GLN A 117 5.88 5.47 -45.31
CA GLN A 117 5.84 6.37 -44.14
C GLN A 117 7.24 6.66 -43.60
N LEU A 118 8.23 5.79 -43.83
CA LEU A 118 9.58 5.91 -43.26
C LEU A 118 10.27 7.26 -43.55
N PRO A 119 10.23 7.83 -44.80
CA PRO A 119 10.86 9.13 -45.07
C PRO A 119 10.24 10.27 -44.24
N ARG A 120 8.91 10.21 -44.04
CA ARG A 120 8.17 11.19 -43.27
C ARG A 120 8.48 11.08 -41.77
N LEU A 121 8.54 9.85 -41.26
CA LEU A 121 8.90 9.57 -39.87
C LEU A 121 10.32 10.03 -39.54
N LYS A 122 11.25 9.82 -40.46
CA LYS A 122 12.63 10.30 -40.35
C LYS A 122 12.70 11.82 -40.26
N ALA A 123 12.08 12.52 -41.23
CA ALA A 123 12.06 13.98 -41.25
C ALA A 123 11.44 14.59 -39.95
N GLN A 124 10.40 13.94 -39.41
CA GLN A 124 9.76 14.38 -38.16
C GLN A 124 10.68 14.15 -36.95
N ALA A 125 11.35 13.02 -36.87
CA ALA A 125 12.26 12.69 -35.76
C ALA A 125 13.54 13.55 -35.77
N GLU A 126 14.09 13.86 -36.96
CA GLU A 126 15.26 14.74 -37.13
C GLU A 126 14.94 16.21 -36.81
N CYS A 127 13.70 16.64 -36.96
CA CYS A 127 13.24 17.96 -36.52
C CYS A 127 13.03 18.10 -35.01
N GLY A 128 13.37 17.10 -34.19
CA GLY A 128 13.26 17.13 -32.74
C GLY A 128 11.83 17.17 -32.21
N LYS A 129 10.82 16.83 -33.02
CA LYS A 129 9.42 16.74 -32.62
C LYS A 129 9.19 15.34 -32.03
N SER A 130 8.84 15.27 -30.74
CA SER A 130 8.33 14.03 -30.15
C SER A 130 7.14 13.54 -30.99
N VAL A 131 7.14 12.25 -31.35
CA VAL A 131 6.11 11.65 -32.23
C VAL A 131 4.79 11.61 -31.46
N PRO A 132 3.77 12.40 -31.84
CA PRO A 132 2.41 12.17 -31.37
C PRO A 132 1.86 10.92 -32.04
N SER A 133 0.95 10.20 -31.38
CA SER A 133 0.27 9.03 -31.95
C SER A 133 -0.27 9.34 -33.35
N MET A 134 0.12 8.54 -34.35
CA MET A 134 -0.17 8.84 -35.75
C MET A 134 -1.41 8.12 -36.26
N LEU A 135 -2.41 7.93 -35.45
CA LEU A 135 -3.74 7.50 -35.91
C LEU A 135 -4.79 8.45 -35.33
N GLY A 136 -5.13 9.42 -36.11
CA GLY A 136 -6.26 10.30 -35.85
C GLY A 136 -5.89 11.77 -35.76
N GLU A 137 -6.33 12.48 -36.77
CA GLU A 137 -6.54 13.90 -36.87
C GLU A 137 -5.36 14.78 -37.29
N LYS A 138 -5.57 15.30 -38.49
CA LYS A 138 -4.87 16.45 -39.05
C LYS A 138 -4.75 17.58 -38.04
N ARG A 139 -3.57 17.76 -37.40
CA ARG A 139 -3.21 19.12 -36.97
C ARG A 139 -3.21 19.96 -38.24
N GLN A 140 -4.24 20.75 -38.39
CA GLN A 140 -4.27 21.77 -39.42
C GLN A 140 -3.05 22.66 -39.24
N HIS A 141 -2.06 22.55 -40.14
CA HIS A 141 -1.14 23.67 -40.34
C HIS A 141 -2.02 24.87 -40.68
N LYS A 142 -2.17 25.78 -39.69
CA LYS A 142 -2.82 27.06 -39.99
C LYS A 142 -2.04 27.70 -41.12
N SER A 143 -2.74 28.08 -42.18
CA SER A 143 -2.15 28.80 -43.34
C SER A 143 -1.37 29.99 -42.80
N SER A 144 -0.36 30.43 -43.57
CA SER A 144 0.44 31.61 -43.23
C SER A 144 -0.39 32.88 -43.00
N GLU A 145 -1.67 32.87 -43.37
CA GLU A 145 -2.63 33.99 -43.29
C GLU A 145 -3.57 33.92 -42.07
N ASP A 146 -3.52 32.83 -41.26
CA ASP A 146 -4.43 32.70 -40.11
C ASP A 146 -4.03 33.65 -38.96
N MET A 147 -4.90 34.64 -38.70
CA MET A 147 -4.78 35.64 -37.64
C MET A 147 -5.38 35.21 -36.29
N THR A 148 -5.90 33.99 -36.20
CA THR A 148 -6.49 33.47 -34.94
C THR A 148 -5.42 33.25 -33.87
N PRO A 149 -5.60 33.75 -32.65
CA PRO A 149 -4.68 33.45 -31.53
C PRO A 149 -4.65 31.95 -31.23
N TYR A 150 -3.47 31.44 -30.81
CA TYR A 150 -3.25 30.02 -30.50
C TYR A 150 -2.20 29.83 -29.41
N VAL A 151 -2.18 28.66 -28.80
CA VAL A 151 -1.09 28.25 -27.90
C VAL A 151 -0.01 27.57 -28.73
N ASP A 152 1.23 28.02 -28.56
CA ASP A 152 2.43 27.52 -29.22
C ASP A 152 3.34 26.86 -28.18
N GLU A 153 3.75 25.61 -28.44
CA GLU A 153 4.72 24.90 -27.62
C GLU A 153 6.12 25.17 -28.16
N ARG A 154 6.95 25.79 -27.36
CA ARG A 154 8.37 26.06 -27.63
C ARG A 154 9.25 25.22 -26.71
N GLY A 155 10.53 25.14 -27.01
CA GLY A 155 11.47 24.31 -26.24
C GLY A 155 11.58 24.64 -24.73
N ASP A 156 11.18 25.85 -24.33
CA ASP A 156 11.23 26.35 -22.97
C ASP A 156 9.85 26.47 -22.28
N GLY A 157 8.74 26.34 -23.03
CA GLY A 157 7.42 26.45 -22.45
C GLY A 157 6.26 26.62 -23.42
N LEU A 158 5.09 26.86 -22.88
CA LEU A 158 3.86 27.17 -23.61
C LEU A 158 3.68 28.69 -23.73
N TYR A 159 3.34 29.16 -24.93
CA TYR A 159 3.17 30.56 -25.26
C TYR A 159 1.79 30.84 -25.87
N TRP A 160 1.13 31.90 -25.45
CA TRP A 160 -0.02 32.46 -26.13
C TRP A 160 0.44 33.38 -27.25
N VAL A 161 0.22 32.99 -28.48
CA VAL A 161 0.57 33.74 -29.67
C VAL A 161 -0.64 34.49 -30.20
N THR A 162 -0.50 35.81 -30.34
CA THR A 162 -1.52 36.67 -30.94
C THR A 162 -0.95 37.26 -32.20
N PRO A 163 -1.27 36.71 -33.40
CA PRO A 163 -0.78 37.24 -34.67
C PRO A 163 -1.23 38.71 -34.88
N LYS A 164 -0.34 39.56 -35.35
CA LYS A 164 -0.61 40.97 -35.68
C LYS A 164 -0.03 41.29 -37.03
N LEU A 165 -0.75 42.07 -37.86
CA LEU A 165 -0.25 42.59 -39.07
C LEU A 165 0.65 43.82 -38.77
N ASP A 166 1.87 43.77 -39.24
CA ASP A 166 2.75 44.95 -39.22
C ASP A 166 2.24 45.94 -40.28
N LYS A 167 2.01 47.18 -39.85
CA LYS A 167 1.42 48.22 -40.73
C LYS A 167 2.41 48.78 -41.74
N GLU A 168 3.71 48.63 -41.50
CA GLU A 168 4.74 49.17 -42.36
C GLU A 168 5.21 48.15 -43.39
N THR A 169 5.37 46.88 -42.98
CA THR A 169 5.90 45.81 -43.83
C THR A 169 4.83 44.92 -44.44
N GLY A 170 3.59 44.94 -43.90
CA GLY A 170 2.53 44.01 -44.27
C GLY A 170 2.77 42.57 -43.81
N GLU A 171 3.79 42.30 -43.03
CA GLU A 171 4.11 41.00 -42.51
C GLU A 171 3.29 40.64 -41.26
N ILE A 172 2.98 39.35 -41.10
CA ILE A 172 2.29 38.86 -39.89
C ILE A 172 3.32 38.56 -38.81
N LEU A 173 3.39 39.44 -37.83
CA LEU A 173 4.16 39.25 -36.59
C LEU A 173 3.42 38.30 -35.67
N ARG A 174 4.17 37.41 -34.99
CA ARG A 174 3.61 36.39 -34.08
C ARG A 174 4.25 36.51 -32.69
N PRO A 175 3.98 37.63 -31.96
CA PRO A 175 4.48 37.77 -30.60
C PRO A 175 3.85 36.75 -29.67
N GLY A 176 4.67 36.08 -28.86
CA GLY A 176 4.23 35.12 -27.85
C GLY A 176 4.38 35.66 -26.45
N GLN A 177 3.37 35.41 -25.61
CA GLN A 177 3.42 35.66 -24.16
C GLN A 177 3.52 34.33 -23.44
N ILE A 178 4.49 34.15 -22.56
CA ILE A 178 4.68 32.88 -21.84
C ILE A 178 3.50 32.60 -20.92
N LEU A 179 2.97 31.38 -21.01
CA LEU A 179 1.92 30.84 -20.15
C LEU A 179 2.52 30.09 -18.96
N CYS A 180 3.39 29.14 -19.26
CA CYS A 180 4.11 28.31 -18.27
C CYS A 180 5.37 27.73 -18.91
N ASN A 181 6.27 27.18 -18.08
CA ASN A 181 7.34 26.31 -18.58
C ASN A 181 6.74 25.08 -19.27
N LEU A 182 7.61 24.30 -19.95
CA LEU A 182 7.19 23.11 -20.66
C LEU A 182 6.37 22.18 -19.74
N LEU A 183 5.13 21.96 -20.13
CA LEU A 183 4.12 21.19 -19.42
C LEU A 183 3.42 20.24 -20.38
N GLU A 184 3.52 18.97 -20.08
CA GLU A 184 2.94 17.88 -20.88
C GLU A 184 1.65 17.38 -20.21
N VAL A 185 0.57 17.22 -20.98
CA VAL A 185 -0.61 16.44 -20.58
C VAL A 185 -0.31 14.97 -20.87
N ALA A 186 0.05 14.23 -19.81
CA ALA A 186 0.47 12.83 -19.92
C ALA A 186 -0.71 11.85 -19.94
N GLY A 187 -1.92 12.29 -19.57
CA GLY A 187 -3.09 11.43 -19.57
C GLY A 187 -4.29 12.04 -18.84
N VAL A 188 -5.37 11.26 -18.83
CA VAL A 188 -6.59 11.52 -18.05
C VAL A 188 -6.75 10.46 -17.00
N GLY A 189 -6.89 10.86 -15.74
CA GLY A 189 -7.08 9.97 -14.62
C GLY A 189 -8.57 9.76 -14.30
N ILE A 190 -8.89 8.55 -13.84
CA ILE A 190 -10.19 8.18 -13.27
C ILE A 190 -9.93 7.77 -11.84
N GLY A 191 -10.59 8.42 -10.87
CA GLY A 191 -10.56 8.01 -9.48
C GLY A 191 -11.08 6.58 -9.32
N VAL A 192 -10.35 5.76 -8.58
CA VAL A 192 -10.74 4.36 -8.35
C VAL A 192 -11.98 4.28 -7.46
N ASP A 193 -12.07 5.20 -6.50
CA ASP A 193 -13.09 5.16 -5.45
C ASP A 193 -14.29 6.09 -5.74
N ASP A 194 -14.04 7.23 -6.40
CA ASP A 194 -15.01 8.34 -6.54
C ASP A 194 -15.39 8.68 -7.99
N GLU A 195 -14.82 7.96 -8.96
CA GLU A 195 -14.97 8.24 -10.40
C GLU A 195 -14.60 9.69 -10.81
N ALA A 196 -13.99 10.46 -9.93
CA ALA A 196 -13.54 11.82 -10.22
C ALA A 196 -12.54 11.81 -11.39
N ARG A 197 -12.56 12.88 -12.18
CA ARG A 197 -11.66 13.02 -13.32
C ARG A 197 -10.46 13.89 -12.96
N TYR A 198 -9.30 13.44 -13.41
CA TYR A 198 -8.00 14.06 -13.16
C TYR A 198 -7.31 14.34 -14.47
N LEU A 199 -6.53 15.41 -14.53
CA LEU A 199 -5.58 15.66 -15.59
C LEU A 199 -4.19 15.26 -15.07
N ILE A 200 -3.51 14.37 -15.81
CA ILE A 200 -2.15 13.94 -15.47
C ILE A 200 -1.18 14.88 -16.15
N LEU A 201 -0.51 15.70 -15.35
CA LEU A 201 0.42 16.73 -15.81
C LEU A 201 1.85 16.30 -15.49
N ARG A 202 2.75 16.52 -16.45
CA ARG A 202 4.17 16.18 -16.33
C ARG A 202 5.03 17.40 -16.72
N TRP A 203 5.97 17.74 -15.86
CA TRP A 203 6.91 18.85 -16.07
C TRP A 203 8.24 18.60 -15.41
N THR A 204 9.24 19.42 -15.74
CA THR A 204 10.52 19.46 -15.04
C THR A 204 10.51 20.60 -14.04
N PRO A 205 10.58 20.36 -12.72
CA PRO A 205 10.61 21.42 -11.71
C PRO A 205 11.84 22.30 -11.86
N ALA A 206 11.71 23.58 -11.49
CA ALA A 206 12.83 24.51 -11.49
C ALA A 206 14.00 23.96 -10.65
N GLY A 207 15.20 23.94 -11.24
CA GLY A 207 16.41 23.42 -10.60
C GLY A 207 16.54 21.89 -10.57
N SER A 208 15.58 21.15 -11.12
CA SER A 208 15.61 19.69 -11.23
C SER A 208 15.97 19.22 -12.66
N LYS A 209 16.56 18.03 -12.76
CA LYS A 209 16.74 17.31 -14.02
C LYS A 209 15.71 16.19 -14.23
N THR A 210 14.95 15.85 -13.18
CA THR A 210 13.95 14.79 -13.21
C THR A 210 12.56 15.35 -13.43
N LYS A 211 11.79 14.71 -14.30
CA LYS A 211 10.38 15.05 -14.52
C LYS A 211 9.55 14.69 -13.29
N ARG A 212 8.60 15.55 -12.96
CA ARG A 212 7.56 15.33 -11.97
C ARG A 212 6.23 15.07 -12.69
N THR A 213 5.46 14.12 -12.20
CA THR A 213 4.12 13.82 -12.69
C THR A 213 3.15 13.95 -11.54
N GLU A 214 2.02 14.64 -11.74
CA GLU A 214 0.97 14.78 -10.75
C GLU A 214 -0.42 14.64 -11.39
N ALA A 215 -1.37 14.09 -10.62
CA ALA A 215 -2.78 14.07 -10.96
C ALA A 215 -3.47 15.29 -10.32
N ILE A 216 -4.00 16.18 -11.12
CA ILE A 216 -4.75 17.36 -10.67
C ILE A 216 -6.23 17.12 -10.97
N PRO A 217 -7.14 17.22 -10.00
CA PRO A 217 -8.57 17.12 -10.29
C PRO A 217 -8.97 18.10 -11.38
N MET A 218 -9.73 17.65 -12.39
CA MET A 218 -10.10 18.53 -13.51
C MET A 218 -10.87 19.77 -13.07
N ARG A 219 -11.65 19.67 -12.00
CA ARG A 219 -12.36 20.80 -11.39
C ARG A 219 -11.43 21.89 -10.84
N ASP A 220 -10.18 21.51 -10.47
CA ASP A 220 -9.21 22.44 -9.89
C ASP A 220 -8.35 23.12 -10.99
N ILE A 221 -8.45 22.67 -12.25
CA ILE A 221 -7.75 23.27 -13.39
C ILE A 221 -8.40 24.63 -13.70
N GLY A 222 -7.62 25.69 -13.57
CA GLY A 222 -8.12 27.06 -13.67
C GLY A 222 -8.29 27.73 -12.31
N ASP A 223 -8.53 26.97 -11.27
CA ASP A 223 -8.74 27.47 -9.92
C ASP A 223 -7.43 27.76 -9.17
N ARG A 224 -7.57 28.54 -8.10
CA ARG A 224 -6.45 28.93 -7.24
C ARG A 224 -5.70 27.74 -6.66
N GLU A 225 -6.44 26.68 -6.27
CA GLU A 225 -5.88 25.48 -5.61
C GLU A 225 -5.04 24.66 -6.58
N GLY A 226 -5.49 24.44 -7.79
CA GLY A 226 -4.73 23.74 -8.83
C GLY A 226 -3.45 24.47 -9.21
N TRP A 227 -3.54 25.78 -9.44
CA TRP A 227 -2.34 26.59 -9.73
C TRP A 227 -1.35 26.64 -8.56
N ALA A 228 -1.82 26.69 -7.32
CA ALA A 228 -0.98 26.69 -6.13
C ALA A 228 -0.21 25.36 -6.02
N ARG A 229 -0.88 24.23 -6.29
CA ARG A 229 -0.27 22.91 -6.27
C ARG A 229 0.83 22.76 -7.33
N LEU A 230 0.58 23.19 -8.56
CA LEU A 230 1.55 23.12 -9.65
C LEU A 230 2.78 24.03 -9.38
N ARG A 231 2.56 25.24 -8.84
CA ARG A 231 3.65 26.14 -8.44
C ARG A 231 4.48 25.59 -7.29
N ALA A 232 3.83 24.99 -6.28
CA ALA A 232 4.52 24.30 -5.19
C ALA A 232 5.37 23.14 -5.71
N GLY A 233 4.95 22.52 -6.84
CA GLY A 233 5.70 21.53 -7.59
C GLY A 233 6.84 22.08 -8.45
N GLY A 234 7.14 23.39 -8.38
CA GLY A 234 8.24 24.03 -9.12
C GLY A 234 7.93 24.37 -10.58
N LEU A 235 6.65 24.38 -10.98
CA LEU A 235 6.24 24.84 -12.31
C LEU A 235 6.06 26.36 -12.32
N PHE A 236 6.74 27.05 -13.24
CA PHE A 236 6.43 28.45 -13.50
C PHE A 236 5.08 28.56 -14.22
N ILE A 237 4.19 29.41 -13.71
CA ILE A 237 2.91 29.77 -14.34
C ILE A 237 2.75 31.28 -14.26
N THR A 238 2.38 31.92 -15.38
CA THR A 238 2.16 33.34 -15.49
C THR A 238 1.27 33.91 -14.37
N ALA A 239 1.55 35.09 -13.90
CA ALA A 239 0.72 35.81 -12.92
C ALA A 239 -0.54 36.43 -13.56
N ASN A 240 -0.57 36.61 -14.89
CA ASN A 240 -1.66 37.27 -15.60
C ASN A 240 -2.92 36.36 -15.60
N PRO A 241 -4.05 36.80 -15.00
CA PRO A 241 -5.26 35.99 -14.91
C PRO A 241 -5.85 35.57 -16.28
N ARG A 242 -5.80 36.49 -17.28
CA ARG A 242 -6.33 36.14 -18.63
C ARG A 242 -5.52 35.03 -19.29
N LEU A 243 -4.21 35.07 -19.17
CA LEU A 243 -3.33 34.05 -19.73
C LEU A 243 -3.45 32.73 -18.97
N ARG A 244 -3.74 32.74 -17.65
CA ARG A 244 -4.05 31.54 -16.90
C ARG A 244 -5.33 30.86 -17.35
N ASN A 245 -6.37 31.61 -17.68
CA ASN A 245 -7.60 31.05 -18.24
C ASN A 245 -7.34 30.40 -19.62
N VAL A 246 -6.55 31.05 -20.47
CA VAL A 246 -6.13 30.46 -21.75
C VAL A 246 -5.36 29.15 -21.53
N LEU A 247 -4.48 29.10 -20.53
CA LEU A 247 -3.75 27.88 -20.18
C LEU A 247 -4.71 26.78 -19.70
N ALA A 248 -5.68 27.13 -18.83
CA ALA A 248 -6.67 26.17 -18.35
C ALA A 248 -7.51 25.57 -19.49
N ASP A 249 -8.05 26.44 -20.39
CA ASP A 249 -8.80 26.01 -21.56
C ASP A 249 -7.96 25.11 -22.48
N HIS A 250 -6.68 25.44 -22.67
CA HIS A 250 -5.77 24.65 -23.49
C HIS A 250 -5.53 23.27 -22.87
N LEU A 251 -5.29 23.18 -21.57
CA LEU A 251 -5.03 21.91 -20.88
C LEU A 251 -6.26 20.99 -20.87
N LEU A 252 -7.48 21.53 -20.83
CA LEU A 252 -8.73 20.75 -20.78
C LEU A 252 -9.26 20.34 -22.15
N ARG A 253 -8.82 21.01 -23.22
CA ARG A 253 -9.43 20.86 -24.56
C ARG A 253 -9.18 19.52 -25.23
N ASP A 254 -7.95 19.02 -25.19
CA ASP A 254 -7.52 17.87 -25.99
C ASP A 254 -7.37 16.59 -25.16
N THR A 255 -8.33 16.35 -24.22
CA THR A 255 -8.28 15.23 -23.29
C THR A 255 -8.84 13.92 -23.85
N ALA A 256 -9.59 13.96 -24.94
CA ALA A 256 -10.28 12.78 -25.50
C ALA A 256 -9.32 11.73 -26.11
N SER A 257 -8.12 12.13 -26.53
CA SER A 257 -7.11 11.25 -27.13
C SER A 257 -5.99 10.86 -26.15
N CYS A 258 -6.12 11.24 -24.86
CA CYS A 258 -5.10 10.97 -23.85
C CYS A 258 -5.20 9.55 -23.27
N ASP A 259 -4.06 9.01 -22.84
CA ASP A 259 -4.00 7.74 -22.13
C ASP A 259 -4.81 7.80 -20.83
N LEU A 260 -5.54 6.73 -20.53
CA LEU A 260 -6.30 6.62 -19.29
C LEU A 260 -5.42 6.09 -18.16
N TRP A 261 -5.59 6.65 -16.96
CA TRP A 261 -4.90 6.29 -15.73
C TRP A 261 -5.88 5.99 -14.61
N HIS A 262 -5.56 5.06 -13.75
CA HIS A 262 -6.24 4.89 -12.48
C HIS A 262 -5.62 5.79 -11.41
N ILE A 263 -6.44 6.55 -10.70
CA ILE A 263 -5.99 7.42 -9.61
C ILE A 263 -6.52 6.86 -8.30
N ALA A 264 -5.59 6.33 -7.51
CA ALA A 264 -5.91 5.74 -6.22
C ALA A 264 -5.82 6.77 -5.10
N SER A 265 -6.80 6.79 -4.20
CA SER A 265 -6.83 7.61 -2.99
C SER A 265 -6.11 6.95 -1.81
N VAL A 266 -5.89 5.63 -1.89
CA VAL A 266 -5.19 4.80 -0.91
C VAL A 266 -4.09 4.00 -1.58
N THR A 267 -3.11 3.55 -0.79
CA THR A 267 -2.02 2.67 -1.24
C THR A 267 -2.42 1.19 -1.24
N GLY A 268 -1.47 0.27 -1.35
CA GLY A 268 -1.73 -1.17 -1.34
C GLY A 268 -2.17 -1.71 -2.69
N TRP A 269 -2.95 -2.79 -2.69
CA TRP A 269 -3.41 -3.44 -3.91
C TRP A 269 -4.51 -2.64 -4.59
N GLN A 270 -4.19 -2.05 -5.74
CA GLN A 270 -5.09 -1.24 -6.55
C GLN A 270 -4.96 -1.64 -8.02
N CYS A 271 -6.08 -1.90 -8.69
CA CYS A 271 -6.15 -2.10 -10.15
C CYS A 271 -5.08 -3.06 -10.71
N GLY A 272 -4.84 -4.19 -10.04
CA GLY A 272 -3.88 -5.20 -10.48
C GLY A 272 -2.42 -4.93 -10.16
N ALA A 273 -2.11 -3.85 -9.44
CA ALA A 273 -0.78 -3.52 -8.95
C ALA A 273 -0.78 -3.22 -7.45
N TYR A 274 0.39 -3.18 -6.86
CA TYR A 274 0.58 -2.73 -5.47
C TYR A 274 1.26 -1.36 -5.46
N ILE A 275 0.65 -0.41 -4.80
CA ILE A 275 1.17 0.94 -4.62
C ILE A 275 1.84 1.03 -3.25
N MET A 276 3.13 1.32 -3.24
CA MET A 276 3.89 1.59 -2.02
C MET A 276 3.49 2.96 -1.43
N PRO A 277 3.70 3.20 -0.12
CA PRO A 277 3.40 4.50 0.51
C PRO A 277 4.17 5.71 -0.03
N ASP A 278 5.25 5.50 -0.76
CA ASP A 278 5.98 6.55 -1.50
C ASP A 278 5.43 6.80 -2.91
N GLY A 279 4.45 6.00 -3.34
CA GLY A 279 3.85 6.06 -4.67
C GLY A 279 4.51 5.16 -5.71
N GLU A 280 5.54 4.38 -5.37
CA GLU A 280 6.12 3.37 -6.28
C GLU A 280 5.06 2.30 -6.59
N VAL A 281 4.88 1.97 -7.87
CA VAL A 281 3.93 0.96 -8.34
C VAL A 281 4.67 -0.32 -8.69
N ILE A 282 4.27 -1.42 -8.06
CA ILE A 282 4.85 -2.75 -8.29
C ILE A 282 3.78 -3.67 -8.86
N GLY A 283 4.03 -4.23 -10.04
CA GLY A 283 3.10 -5.06 -10.79
C GLY A 283 2.94 -4.59 -12.22
N ASN A 284 2.03 -5.21 -12.96
CA ASN A 284 1.75 -4.90 -14.36
C ASN A 284 0.25 -4.65 -14.52
N PRO A 285 -0.26 -3.48 -14.11
CA PRO A 285 -1.66 -3.14 -14.30
C PRO A 285 -1.97 -2.90 -15.78
N ASP A 286 -3.22 -3.17 -16.19
CA ASP A 286 -3.67 -2.97 -17.58
C ASP A 286 -3.62 -1.50 -17.99
N MET A 287 -3.86 -0.58 -17.07
CA MET A 287 -3.70 0.87 -17.24
C MET A 287 -2.73 1.41 -16.17
N PRO A 288 -1.96 2.47 -16.47
CA PRO A 288 -1.11 3.10 -15.48
C PRO A 288 -1.89 3.50 -14.22
N VAL A 289 -1.30 3.26 -13.06
CA VAL A 289 -1.88 3.58 -11.75
C VAL A 289 -1.03 4.64 -11.06
N MET A 290 -1.67 5.61 -10.42
CA MET A 290 -0.98 6.65 -9.66
C MET A 290 -1.66 6.85 -8.30
N PHE A 291 -0.85 7.01 -7.25
CA PHE A 291 -1.32 7.41 -5.93
C PHE A 291 -1.43 8.93 -5.84
N ASN A 292 -2.63 9.43 -5.52
CA ASN A 292 -2.89 10.87 -5.35
C ASN A 292 -2.92 11.29 -3.88
N GLY A 293 -2.25 10.54 -3.02
CA GLY A 293 -2.02 10.88 -1.61
C GLY A 293 -0.55 11.18 -1.34
N ARG A 294 -0.25 11.38 -0.07
CA ARG A 294 1.13 11.55 0.40
C ARG A 294 1.25 11.09 1.85
N SER A 295 2.10 10.09 2.10
CA SER A 295 2.52 9.74 3.44
C SER A 295 3.57 10.72 3.95
N SER A 296 3.54 11.03 5.25
CA SER A 296 4.61 11.79 5.91
C SER A 296 5.93 11.01 5.92
N ALA A 297 5.87 9.68 5.87
CA ALA A 297 7.01 8.76 5.83
C ALA A 297 7.49 8.42 4.40
N ALA A 298 6.89 8.99 3.34
CA ALA A 298 7.20 8.62 1.95
C ALA A 298 8.70 8.68 1.62
N GLY A 299 9.42 9.68 2.12
CA GLY A 299 10.87 9.81 1.93
C GLY A 299 11.71 8.71 2.61
N GLY A 300 11.10 7.91 3.50
CA GLY A 300 11.73 6.79 4.17
C GLY A 300 11.78 5.49 3.36
N TYR A 301 10.96 5.37 2.33
CA TYR A 301 10.86 4.17 1.47
C TYR A 301 12.02 4.07 0.47
N SER A 302 13.23 4.34 0.93
CA SER A 302 14.46 4.27 0.14
C SER A 302 14.99 2.84 0.05
N ILE A 303 15.79 2.59 -0.99
CA ILE A 303 16.48 1.32 -1.18
C ILE A 303 17.98 1.51 -1.02
N LYS A 304 18.61 0.67 -0.21
CA LYS A 304 20.06 0.56 -0.10
C LYS A 304 20.46 -0.91 0.05
N GLY A 305 21.48 -1.34 -0.68
CA GLY A 305 21.87 -2.76 -0.74
C GLY A 305 20.95 -3.59 -1.63
N THR A 306 21.03 -4.90 -1.47
CA THR A 306 20.29 -5.92 -2.23
C THR A 306 19.49 -6.82 -1.28
N VAL A 307 18.62 -7.67 -1.83
CA VAL A 307 17.91 -8.69 -1.04
C VAL A 307 18.92 -9.61 -0.33
N ASP A 308 19.96 -10.06 -1.03
CA ASP A 308 20.96 -10.94 -0.45
C ASP A 308 21.79 -10.25 0.63
N SER A 309 22.18 -8.98 0.45
CA SER A 309 22.90 -8.25 1.48
C SER A 309 22.03 -7.98 2.71
N TRP A 310 20.73 -7.72 2.53
CA TRP A 310 19.75 -7.61 3.62
C TRP A 310 19.57 -8.95 4.35
N ARG A 311 19.41 -10.06 3.61
CA ARG A 311 19.33 -11.42 4.16
C ARG A 311 20.54 -11.77 5.00
N ASN A 312 21.74 -11.60 4.45
CA ASN A 312 22.99 -12.01 5.07
C ASN A 312 23.43 -11.11 6.24
N SER A 313 22.81 -9.95 6.39
CA SER A 313 23.07 -9.03 7.50
C SER A 313 21.90 -9.00 8.50
N ILE A 314 20.74 -8.44 8.12
CA ILE A 314 19.63 -8.22 9.04
C ILE A 314 18.90 -9.52 9.35
N ALA A 315 18.41 -10.25 8.33
CA ALA A 315 17.63 -11.46 8.55
C ALA A 315 18.45 -12.50 9.35
N ARG A 316 19.73 -12.67 9.03
CA ARG A 316 20.63 -13.56 9.76
C ARG A 316 20.76 -13.18 11.24
N LEU A 317 20.86 -11.90 11.57
CA LEU A 317 20.98 -11.44 12.98
C LEU A 317 19.64 -11.52 13.73
N VAL A 318 18.52 -11.55 13.03
CA VAL A 318 17.17 -11.64 13.63
C VAL A 318 16.80 -13.08 13.94
N GLU A 319 17.29 -14.04 13.18
CA GLU A 319 16.95 -15.46 13.33
C GLU A 319 17.16 -15.96 14.75
N GLY A 320 16.20 -16.71 15.30
CA GLY A 320 16.22 -17.22 16.66
C GLY A 320 15.86 -16.19 17.75
N ASN A 321 15.60 -14.93 17.39
CA ASN A 321 15.11 -13.88 18.29
C ASN A 321 13.60 -13.68 18.09
N HIS A 322 12.77 -14.39 18.83
CA HIS A 322 11.34 -14.59 18.57
C HIS A 322 10.56 -13.28 18.40
N SER A 323 10.73 -12.29 19.31
CA SER A 323 10.03 -11.01 19.17
C SER A 323 10.44 -10.23 17.91
N MET A 324 11.71 -10.31 17.49
CA MET A 324 12.17 -9.68 16.26
C MET A 324 11.61 -10.39 15.02
N MET A 325 11.57 -11.75 15.05
CA MET A 325 10.95 -12.53 13.98
C MET A 325 9.45 -12.27 13.88
N THR A 326 8.75 -12.14 15.02
CA THR A 326 7.32 -11.78 15.05
C THR A 326 7.06 -10.37 14.53
N ALA A 327 7.93 -9.41 14.84
CA ALA A 327 7.85 -8.06 14.27
C ALA A 327 8.06 -8.09 12.73
N MET A 328 8.99 -8.90 12.26
CA MET A 328 9.20 -9.12 10.82
C MET A 328 7.97 -9.76 10.18
N ALA A 329 7.34 -10.74 10.85
CA ALA A 329 6.09 -11.34 10.40
C ALA A 329 4.99 -10.30 10.22
N ALA A 330 4.79 -9.44 11.21
CA ALA A 330 3.81 -8.35 11.12
C ALA A 330 4.13 -7.39 9.96
N SER A 331 5.39 -7.10 9.72
CA SER A 331 5.82 -6.28 8.59
C SER A 331 5.46 -6.93 7.24
N LEU A 332 5.68 -8.22 7.10
CA LEU A 332 5.33 -9.01 5.90
C LEU A 332 3.81 -9.16 5.72
N CYS A 333 3.03 -9.09 6.81
CA CYS A 333 1.56 -9.17 6.74
C CYS A 333 0.93 -8.00 5.98
N GLY A 334 1.53 -6.81 5.96
CA GLY A 334 0.93 -5.64 5.30
C GLY A 334 0.38 -5.96 3.90
N PRO A 335 1.21 -6.32 2.92
CA PRO A 335 0.71 -6.69 1.59
C PRO A 335 -0.11 -7.98 1.55
N LEU A 336 0.12 -8.91 2.47
CA LEU A 336 -0.58 -10.20 2.49
C LEU A 336 -2.05 -10.04 2.88
N VAL A 337 -2.36 -9.22 3.90
CA VAL A 337 -3.75 -9.01 4.35
C VAL A 337 -4.63 -8.41 3.25
N GLY A 338 -4.07 -7.50 2.44
CA GLY A 338 -4.78 -6.93 1.29
C GLY A 338 -5.07 -7.95 0.20
N LEU A 339 -4.10 -8.82 -0.08
CA LEU A 339 -4.23 -9.87 -1.09
C LEU A 339 -5.23 -10.97 -0.70
N THR A 340 -5.33 -11.28 0.59
CA THR A 340 -6.17 -12.36 1.13
C THR A 340 -7.50 -11.88 1.67
N ASP A 341 -7.77 -10.58 1.59
CA ASP A 341 -8.95 -9.90 2.13
C ASP A 341 -9.15 -10.14 3.65
N SER A 342 -8.01 -10.25 4.36
CA SER A 342 -7.98 -10.39 5.81
C SER A 342 -8.07 -9.03 6.49
N ASP A 343 -8.59 -8.97 7.71
CA ASP A 343 -8.65 -7.73 8.50
C ASP A 343 -7.24 -7.21 8.85
N GLY A 344 -7.10 -5.89 8.84
CA GLY A 344 -5.95 -5.23 9.45
C GLY A 344 -5.88 -5.44 10.97
N PHE A 345 -4.68 -5.36 11.53
CA PHE A 345 -4.46 -5.51 12.96
C PHE A 345 -3.16 -4.81 13.40
N GLY A 346 -2.98 -4.66 14.70
CA GLY A 346 -1.72 -4.19 15.26
C GLY A 346 -1.13 -5.17 16.26
N ILE A 347 0.18 -5.12 16.38
CA ILE A 347 0.90 -5.72 17.51
C ILE A 347 1.54 -4.60 18.32
N HIS A 348 1.41 -4.69 19.62
CA HIS A 348 2.01 -3.75 20.56
C HIS A 348 3.03 -4.49 21.42
N PHE A 349 4.32 -4.21 21.19
CA PHE A 349 5.39 -4.75 22.01
C PHE A 349 5.63 -3.85 23.22
N TYR A 350 5.52 -4.40 24.39
CA TYR A 350 5.77 -3.68 25.62
C TYR A 350 6.79 -4.40 26.52
N ASN A 351 7.59 -3.63 27.17
CA ASN A 351 8.55 -4.05 28.20
C ASN A 351 9.19 -2.80 28.82
N SER A 352 9.90 -2.96 29.94
CA SER A 352 10.69 -1.89 30.54
C SER A 352 11.63 -1.20 29.54
N SER A 353 12.09 -0.02 29.88
CA SER A 353 13.07 0.73 29.10
C SER A 353 14.31 -0.11 28.78
N SER A 354 14.92 0.12 27.61
CA SER A 354 16.13 -0.58 27.15
C SER A 354 15.97 -2.10 26.89
N ALA A 355 14.75 -2.59 26.70
CA ALA A 355 14.50 -4.00 26.38
C ALA A 355 14.71 -4.35 24.89
N GLY A 356 14.97 -3.37 24.02
CA GLY A 356 15.17 -3.58 22.59
C GLY A 356 13.92 -3.34 21.72
N LYS A 357 12.87 -2.69 22.24
CA LYS A 357 11.61 -2.38 21.53
C LYS A 357 11.84 -1.65 20.21
N THR A 358 12.54 -0.52 20.26
CA THR A 358 12.84 0.28 19.08
C THR A 358 13.71 -0.48 18.05
N THR A 359 14.67 -1.30 18.54
CA THR A 359 15.46 -2.16 17.65
C THR A 359 14.58 -3.18 16.92
N THR A 360 13.64 -3.81 17.64
CA THR A 360 12.68 -4.78 17.08
C THR A 360 11.78 -4.14 16.02
N GLN A 361 11.26 -2.93 16.27
CA GLN A 361 10.48 -2.18 15.28
C GLN A 361 11.32 -1.75 14.07
N SER A 362 12.57 -1.30 14.31
CA SER A 362 13.47 -0.87 13.25
C SER A 362 13.87 -2.01 12.32
N VAL A 363 14.10 -3.21 12.87
CA VAL A 363 14.32 -4.44 12.08
C VAL A 363 13.14 -4.69 11.14
N ALA A 364 11.92 -4.65 11.63
CA ALA A 364 10.72 -4.85 10.81
C ALA A 364 10.57 -3.77 9.73
N SER A 365 10.83 -2.51 10.06
CA SER A 365 10.76 -1.37 9.14
C SER A 365 11.83 -1.44 8.04
N SER A 366 13.00 -2.04 8.32
CA SER A 366 14.10 -2.19 7.35
C SER A 366 13.72 -2.96 6.09
N LEU A 367 12.66 -3.78 6.18
CA LEU A 367 12.11 -4.50 5.04
C LEU A 367 11.72 -3.55 3.91
N TYR A 368 11.12 -2.40 4.23
CA TYR A 368 10.55 -1.46 3.26
C TYR A 368 11.37 -0.20 3.04
N GLY A 369 12.26 0.17 3.96
CA GLY A 369 13.06 1.38 3.81
C GLY A 369 13.93 1.68 5.02
N LYS A 370 14.38 2.94 5.11
CA LYS A 370 15.23 3.42 6.21
C LYS A 370 14.40 3.54 7.50
N PRO A 371 14.65 2.73 8.56
CA PRO A 371 13.78 2.64 9.73
C PRO A 371 13.51 3.98 10.42
N GLU A 372 14.54 4.82 10.58
CA GLU A 372 14.41 6.10 11.26
C GLU A 372 13.48 7.08 10.52
N ALA A 373 13.41 6.97 9.18
CA ALA A 373 12.59 7.83 8.35
C ALA A 373 11.17 7.27 8.11
N LEU A 374 10.98 5.95 8.36
CA LEU A 374 9.67 5.31 8.29
C LEU A 374 8.88 5.43 9.58
N LYS A 375 9.57 5.73 10.68
CA LYS A 375 8.98 5.77 12.01
C LYS A 375 7.91 6.85 12.12
N LEU A 376 6.71 6.45 12.53
CA LEU A 376 5.57 7.31 12.84
C LEU A 376 5.39 7.41 14.37
N THR A 377 4.53 8.30 14.82
CA THR A 377 4.27 8.53 16.24
C THR A 377 2.79 8.45 16.58
N TRP A 378 2.46 8.05 17.79
CA TRP A 378 1.11 8.19 18.35
C TRP A 378 0.75 9.64 18.69
N TYR A 379 1.74 10.54 18.73
CA TYR A 379 1.52 11.97 18.93
C TYR A 379 1.00 12.61 17.65
N GLY A 380 -0.30 12.58 17.45
CA GLY A 380 -0.98 13.10 16.29
C GLY A 380 -2.48 13.26 16.49
N THR A 381 -3.12 14.01 15.60
CA THR A 381 -4.59 14.10 15.58
C THR A 381 -5.18 12.81 15.00
N ALA A 382 -6.41 12.46 15.41
CA ALA A 382 -7.11 11.31 14.85
C ALA A 382 -7.26 11.40 13.31
N LEU A 383 -7.46 12.61 12.77
CA LEU A 383 -7.50 12.84 11.32
C LEU A 383 -6.13 12.62 10.66
N GLY A 384 -5.05 13.07 11.29
CA GLY A 384 -3.69 12.85 10.82
C GLY A 384 -3.36 11.36 10.75
N LEU A 385 -3.66 10.61 11.81
CA LEU A 385 -3.46 9.16 11.83
C LEU A 385 -4.34 8.42 10.82
N ALA A 386 -5.58 8.86 10.59
CA ALA A 386 -6.46 8.29 9.56
C ALA A 386 -5.93 8.55 8.13
N ASN A 387 -5.34 9.72 7.87
CA ASN A 387 -4.71 10.02 6.59
C ASN A 387 -3.45 9.16 6.36
N GLU A 388 -2.62 9.02 7.41
CA GLU A 388 -1.46 8.11 7.34
C GLU A 388 -1.89 6.66 7.15
N ALA A 389 -2.96 6.21 7.81
CA ALA A 389 -3.49 4.85 7.62
C ALA A 389 -3.94 4.59 6.17
N ALA A 390 -4.62 5.57 5.54
CA ALA A 390 -4.98 5.47 4.12
C ALA A 390 -3.75 5.43 3.21
N SER A 391 -2.67 6.16 3.57
CA SER A 391 -1.39 6.15 2.85
C SER A 391 -0.52 4.92 3.18
N HIS A 392 -0.96 4.07 4.10
CA HIS A 392 -0.36 2.78 4.46
C HIS A 392 -1.38 1.63 4.33
N ASN A 393 -2.40 1.80 3.48
CA ASN A 393 -3.33 0.70 3.21
C ASN A 393 -2.58 -0.52 2.67
N ASP A 394 -2.93 -1.71 3.17
CA ASP A 394 -2.25 -2.96 2.89
C ASP A 394 -0.72 -2.91 3.13
N ALA A 395 -0.27 -2.11 4.10
CA ALA A 395 1.15 -1.88 4.37
C ALA A 395 1.45 -1.87 5.89
N LEU A 396 2.74 -1.85 6.21
CA LEU A 396 3.24 -1.67 7.58
C LEU A 396 3.09 -0.22 8.03
N MET A 397 2.55 0.00 9.23
CA MET A 397 2.51 1.28 9.92
C MET A 397 3.30 1.22 11.24
N PRO A 398 4.57 1.65 11.28
CA PRO A 398 5.41 1.59 12.48
C PRO A 398 5.16 2.80 13.39
N LEU A 399 4.44 2.60 14.49
CA LEU A 399 4.07 3.61 15.49
C LEU A 399 4.96 3.48 16.72
N ASP A 400 5.82 4.45 16.94
CA ASP A 400 6.75 4.43 18.08
C ASP A 400 6.11 4.99 19.35
N GLU A 401 6.50 4.45 20.48
CA GLU A 401 6.28 4.83 21.87
C GLU A 401 4.88 5.42 22.18
N ILE A 402 3.98 4.56 22.61
CA ILE A 402 2.61 4.96 22.93
C ILE A 402 2.53 6.01 24.04
N GLY A 403 3.49 6.00 24.95
CA GLY A 403 3.61 6.95 26.08
C GLY A 403 3.88 8.40 25.67
N GLN A 404 4.25 8.67 24.40
CA GLN A 404 4.41 10.03 23.88
C GLN A 404 3.07 10.73 23.62
N GLY A 405 1.98 10.00 23.57
CA GLY A 405 0.63 10.57 23.46
C GLY A 405 0.29 11.38 24.72
N THR A 406 -0.07 12.66 24.56
CA THR A 406 -0.36 13.57 25.68
C THR A 406 -1.65 13.23 26.42
N ASP A 407 -2.57 12.50 25.76
CA ASP A 407 -3.84 12.08 26.33
C ASP A 407 -4.09 10.60 25.99
N PRO A 408 -4.03 9.70 26.99
CA PRO A 408 -4.26 8.27 26.77
C PRO A 408 -5.62 7.95 26.14
N LEU A 409 -6.66 8.74 26.41
CA LEU A 409 -7.98 8.54 25.83
C LEU A 409 -8.00 8.84 24.32
N SER A 410 -7.33 9.91 23.90
CA SER A 410 -7.20 10.26 22.48
C SER A 410 -6.40 9.21 21.71
N VAL A 411 -5.32 8.69 22.29
CA VAL A 411 -4.53 7.58 21.70
C VAL A 411 -5.38 6.32 21.56
N TYR A 412 -6.13 5.99 22.58
CA TYR A 412 -7.04 4.85 22.58
C TYR A 412 -8.13 4.95 21.52
N GLN A 413 -8.76 6.13 21.36
CA GLN A 413 -9.74 6.39 20.31
C GLN A 413 -9.11 6.33 18.91
N ALA A 414 -7.91 6.84 18.77
CA ALA A 414 -7.17 6.79 17.51
C ALA A 414 -6.80 5.34 17.14
N ALA A 415 -6.33 4.53 18.10
CA ALA A 415 -6.06 3.11 17.89
C ALA A 415 -7.33 2.35 17.46
N TYR A 416 -8.47 2.66 18.10
CA TYR A 416 -9.74 2.05 17.72
C TYR A 416 -10.13 2.38 16.27
N ALA A 417 -10.05 3.66 15.88
CA ALA A 417 -10.35 4.08 14.51
C ALA A 417 -9.39 3.46 13.50
N LEU A 418 -8.09 3.39 13.83
CA LEU A 418 -7.04 2.82 13.00
C LEU A 418 -7.35 1.37 12.62
N PHE A 419 -7.69 0.53 13.60
CA PHE A 419 -7.94 -0.90 13.36
C PHE A 419 -9.39 -1.24 12.99
N ASN A 420 -10.31 -0.27 13.04
CA ASN A 420 -11.62 -0.41 12.40
C ASN A 420 -11.55 -0.21 10.89
N GLY A 421 -10.44 0.32 10.37
CA GLY A 421 -10.22 0.47 8.95
C GLY A 421 -11.14 1.49 8.25
N THR A 422 -11.76 2.40 9.00
CA THR A 422 -12.73 3.35 8.45
C THR A 422 -12.55 4.73 9.08
N GLY A 423 -12.45 5.75 8.23
CA GLY A 423 -12.33 7.13 8.64
C GLY A 423 -13.61 7.70 9.28
N LYS A 424 -13.48 8.87 9.89
CA LYS A 424 -14.64 9.61 10.42
C LYS A 424 -15.44 10.20 9.26
N LEU A 425 -16.74 9.99 9.28
CA LEU A 425 -17.65 10.64 8.34
C LEU A 425 -17.59 12.17 8.50
N GLN A 426 -17.40 12.89 7.40
CA GLN A 426 -17.27 14.35 7.38
C GLN A 426 -18.15 14.96 6.30
N GLY A 427 -18.84 16.05 6.63
CA GLY A 427 -19.61 16.82 5.65
C GLY A 427 -18.70 17.45 4.58
N ALA A 428 -19.19 17.49 3.33
CA ALA A 428 -18.56 18.23 2.25
C ALA A 428 -19.06 19.68 2.23
N LYS A 429 -18.24 20.61 1.76
CA LYS A 429 -18.60 22.04 1.65
C LYS A 429 -19.74 22.28 0.66
N GLU A 430 -19.86 21.41 -0.34
CA GLU A 430 -20.83 21.50 -1.44
C GLU A 430 -22.15 20.76 -1.13
N GLY A 431 -22.32 20.31 0.13
CA GLY A 431 -23.44 19.46 0.56
C GLY A 431 -23.09 17.96 0.50
N GLY A 432 -23.85 17.14 1.26
CA GLY A 432 -23.55 15.72 1.41
C GLY A 432 -22.34 15.43 2.29
N ASN A 433 -21.75 14.28 2.12
CA ASN A 433 -20.57 13.83 2.87
C ASN A 433 -19.36 13.71 1.95
N ARG A 434 -18.19 13.94 2.51
CA ARG A 434 -16.93 13.56 1.85
C ARG A 434 -16.84 12.06 1.73
N GLU A 435 -16.10 11.59 0.75
CA GLU A 435 -15.78 10.19 0.58
C GLU A 435 -15.22 9.58 1.88
N LEU A 436 -15.74 8.41 2.24
CA LEU A 436 -15.35 7.68 3.44
C LEU A 436 -14.09 6.86 3.16
N LYS A 437 -12.95 7.34 3.62
CA LYS A 437 -11.68 6.60 3.50
C LYS A 437 -11.76 5.28 4.24
N ARG A 438 -11.32 4.21 3.59
CA ARG A 438 -11.17 2.86 4.14
C ARG A 438 -9.73 2.41 3.97
N TRP A 439 -9.27 1.60 4.91
CA TRP A 439 -7.90 1.06 4.87
C TRP A 439 -7.80 -0.25 5.66
N ARG A 440 -6.80 -1.03 5.35
CA ARG A 440 -6.31 -2.17 6.11
C ARG A 440 -4.84 -1.93 6.41
N VAL A 441 -4.49 -1.75 7.66
CA VAL A 441 -3.09 -1.57 8.05
C VAL A 441 -2.64 -2.70 8.95
N VAL A 442 -1.37 -3.04 8.88
CA VAL A 442 -0.70 -3.82 9.91
C VAL A 442 0.24 -2.89 10.65
N ALA A 443 -0.05 -2.64 11.93
CA ALA A 443 0.75 -1.73 12.72
C ALA A 443 1.67 -2.47 13.69
N ILE A 444 2.87 -1.93 13.88
CA ILE A 444 3.75 -2.28 14.99
C ILE A 444 3.82 -1.09 15.91
N SER A 445 3.40 -1.27 17.15
CA SER A 445 3.44 -0.27 18.21
C SER A 445 4.40 -0.68 19.31
N THR A 446 4.99 0.29 19.99
CA THR A 446 5.89 0.05 21.12
C THR A 446 5.46 0.86 22.34
N GLY A 447 5.76 0.37 23.55
CA GLY A 447 5.51 1.09 24.78
C GLY A 447 6.16 0.45 26.00
N GLU A 448 6.15 1.13 27.13
CA GLU A 448 6.66 0.57 28.40
C GLU A 448 5.64 -0.33 29.09
N VAL A 449 4.36 -0.10 28.85
CA VAL A 449 3.23 -0.85 29.39
C VAL A 449 2.29 -1.30 28.28
N ASP A 450 1.47 -2.29 28.55
CA ASP A 450 0.41 -2.72 27.64
C ASP A 450 -0.70 -1.66 27.49
N MET A 451 -1.55 -1.81 26.46
CA MET A 451 -2.61 -0.85 26.16
C MET A 451 -3.66 -0.74 27.27
N GLU A 452 -3.98 -1.83 27.97
CA GLU A 452 -4.95 -1.81 29.08
C GLU A 452 -4.45 -0.94 30.23
N THR A 453 -3.21 -1.20 30.64
CA THR A 453 -2.52 -0.41 31.69
C THR A 453 -2.40 1.05 31.27
N PHE A 454 -2.05 1.31 30.01
CA PHE A 454 -1.93 2.68 29.49
C PHE A 454 -3.27 3.43 29.57
N VAL A 455 -4.38 2.81 29.15
CA VAL A 455 -5.72 3.41 29.18
C VAL A 455 -6.24 3.57 30.62
N ALA A 456 -5.86 2.64 31.51
CA ALA A 456 -6.24 2.71 32.94
C ALA A 456 -5.67 3.96 33.63
N THR A 457 -4.53 4.50 33.16
CA THR A 457 -3.99 5.78 33.66
C THR A 457 -4.95 6.97 33.46
N ALA A 458 -5.83 6.89 32.47
CA ALA A 458 -6.90 7.88 32.20
C ALA A 458 -8.22 7.53 32.92
N GLY A 459 -8.24 6.57 33.87
CA GLY A 459 -9.43 6.14 34.55
C GLY A 459 -10.46 5.42 33.71
N LYS A 460 -10.04 4.85 32.59
CA LYS A 460 -10.90 4.10 31.63
C LYS A 460 -10.47 2.65 31.54
N LYS A 461 -11.42 1.77 31.22
CA LYS A 461 -11.14 0.36 30.90
C LYS A 461 -11.13 0.16 29.38
N ALA A 462 -10.13 -0.56 28.87
CA ALA A 462 -10.08 -0.97 27.49
C ALA A 462 -11.20 -1.98 27.20
N LYS A 463 -11.85 -1.83 26.05
CA LYS A 463 -12.90 -2.79 25.64
C LYS A 463 -12.24 -4.02 25.02
N ALA A 464 -12.74 -5.21 25.34
CA ALA A 464 -12.22 -6.47 24.86
C ALA A 464 -12.06 -6.55 23.33
N GLY A 465 -13.04 -6.01 22.56
CA GLY A 465 -12.98 -5.94 21.10
C GLY A 465 -11.84 -5.09 20.54
N GLN A 466 -11.21 -4.22 21.33
CA GLN A 466 -10.05 -3.42 20.93
C GLN A 466 -8.74 -4.18 21.19
N LEU A 467 -8.68 -4.91 22.27
CA LEU A 467 -7.51 -5.72 22.64
C LEU A 467 -7.23 -6.86 21.66
N VAL A 468 -8.26 -7.35 20.98
CA VAL A 468 -8.11 -8.33 19.91
C VAL A 468 -7.67 -7.74 18.58
N ARG A 469 -7.74 -6.40 18.41
CA ARG A 469 -7.29 -5.70 17.19
C ARG A 469 -5.89 -5.12 17.34
N LEU A 470 -5.50 -4.71 18.56
CA LEU A 470 -4.12 -4.35 18.89
C LEU A 470 -3.63 -5.37 19.95
N ILE A 471 -2.86 -6.32 19.49
CA ILE A 471 -2.42 -7.48 20.27
C ILE A 471 -1.23 -7.07 21.13
N ASN A 472 -1.40 -7.05 22.46
CA ASN A 472 -0.33 -6.74 23.39
C ASN A 472 0.59 -7.95 23.58
N ILE A 473 1.84 -7.87 23.13
CA ILE A 473 2.81 -8.96 23.22
C ILE A 473 3.95 -8.52 24.13
N PRO A 474 4.20 -9.21 25.27
CA PRO A 474 5.39 -8.96 26.06
C PRO A 474 6.64 -9.16 25.20
N LEU A 475 7.48 -8.15 25.10
CA LEU A 475 8.70 -8.26 24.31
C LEU A 475 9.73 -9.16 24.99
N THR A 476 10.08 -10.24 24.33
CA THR A 476 11.20 -11.11 24.75
C THR A 476 12.51 -10.51 24.23
N LYS A 477 13.46 -10.28 25.15
CA LYS A 477 14.79 -9.78 24.78
C LYS A 477 15.51 -10.76 23.86
N ALA A 478 16.35 -10.24 22.97
CA ALA A 478 17.19 -11.07 22.14
C ALA A 478 18.12 -11.94 22.98
N THR A 479 18.19 -13.22 22.64
CA THR A 479 19.04 -14.22 23.29
C THR A 479 20.07 -14.81 22.34
N SER A 480 19.78 -14.84 21.03
CA SER A 480 20.69 -15.27 19.98
C SER A 480 21.48 -14.06 19.47
N PHE A 481 22.75 -13.99 19.79
CA PHE A 481 23.61 -12.87 19.39
C PHE A 481 24.50 -13.19 18.17
N HIS A 482 24.35 -14.36 17.57
CA HIS A 482 25.07 -14.80 16.35
C HIS A 482 26.59 -14.59 16.43
N GLY A 483 27.18 -14.98 17.56
CA GLY A 483 28.61 -14.86 17.80
C GLY A 483 29.09 -13.48 18.31
N LEU A 484 28.17 -12.53 18.49
CA LEU A 484 28.49 -11.23 19.11
C LEU A 484 28.52 -11.34 20.64
N LYS A 485 29.29 -10.46 21.27
CA LYS A 485 29.63 -10.58 22.70
C LYS A 485 28.47 -10.25 23.66
N SER A 486 27.46 -9.47 23.21
CA SER A 486 26.39 -9.01 24.08
C SER A 486 25.18 -8.55 23.26
N GLY A 487 24.03 -8.41 23.90
CA GLY A 487 22.82 -7.83 23.29
C GLY A 487 23.03 -6.39 22.79
N GLU A 488 23.87 -5.60 23.47
CA GLU A 488 24.22 -4.26 22.99
C GLU A 488 25.04 -4.33 21.68
N ALA A 489 26.03 -5.23 21.60
CA ALA A 489 26.80 -5.44 20.39
C ALA A 489 25.90 -5.93 19.24
N HIS A 490 24.92 -6.81 19.55
CA HIS A 490 23.93 -7.28 18.60
C HIS A 490 23.04 -6.13 18.09
N ALA A 491 22.52 -5.29 18.96
CA ALA A 491 21.71 -4.13 18.59
C ALA A 491 22.51 -3.12 17.73
N ARG A 492 23.78 -2.88 18.06
CA ARG A 492 24.67 -2.03 17.25
C ARG A 492 24.93 -2.64 15.86
N ALA A 493 25.14 -3.97 15.78
CA ALA A 493 25.35 -4.66 14.50
C ALA A 493 24.08 -4.56 13.62
N LEU A 494 22.89 -4.75 14.18
CA LEU A 494 21.61 -4.54 13.48
C LEU A 494 21.48 -3.09 12.98
N SER A 495 21.80 -2.11 13.84
CA SER A 495 21.74 -0.69 13.44
C SER A 495 22.69 -0.38 12.29
N ALA A 496 23.90 -0.84 12.34
CA ALA A 496 24.86 -0.69 11.22
C ALA A 496 24.39 -1.42 9.95
N ALA A 497 23.72 -2.57 10.10
CA ALA A 497 23.20 -3.35 8.98
C ALA A 497 22.09 -2.61 8.24
N TRP A 498 21.06 -2.09 8.92
CA TRP A 498 19.94 -1.42 8.22
C TRP A 498 20.31 -0.04 7.66
N LEU A 499 21.34 0.63 8.17
CA LEU A 499 21.86 1.85 7.55
C LEU A 499 22.40 1.62 6.13
N ASN A 500 22.80 0.39 5.83
CA ASN A 500 23.39 0.00 4.56
C ASN A 500 22.54 -0.98 3.73
N ASN A 501 21.54 -1.62 4.35
CA ASN A 501 20.72 -2.63 3.70
C ASN A 501 19.27 -2.44 4.13
N HIS A 502 18.45 -1.83 3.29
CA HIS A 502 17.03 -1.63 3.56
C HIS A 502 16.22 -1.49 2.27
N GLY A 503 14.94 -1.79 2.32
CA GLY A 503 13.96 -1.52 1.28
C GLY A 503 13.90 -2.50 0.11
N ALA A 504 14.99 -3.18 -0.21
CA ALA A 504 15.04 -4.12 -1.34
C ALA A 504 14.19 -5.38 -1.10
N ALA A 505 14.25 -5.94 0.11
CA ALA A 505 13.57 -7.18 0.46
C ALA A 505 12.03 -7.00 0.46
N GLY A 506 11.51 -5.85 0.89
CA GLY A 506 10.08 -5.56 0.86
C GLY A 506 9.52 -5.46 -0.56
N ARG A 507 10.28 -4.89 -1.50
CA ARG A 507 9.88 -4.85 -2.90
C ARG A 507 9.89 -6.23 -3.55
N GLU A 508 10.84 -7.06 -3.20
CA GLU A 508 10.87 -8.45 -3.64
C GLU A 508 9.69 -9.25 -3.07
N TRP A 509 9.36 -9.03 -1.80
CA TRP A 509 8.17 -9.61 -1.17
C TRP A 509 6.89 -9.25 -1.92
N VAL A 510 6.69 -7.99 -2.24
CA VAL A 510 5.52 -7.54 -3.01
C VAL A 510 5.50 -8.15 -4.42
N ARG A 511 6.66 -8.21 -5.11
CA ARG A 511 6.75 -8.85 -6.44
C ARG A 511 6.41 -10.34 -6.37
N PHE A 512 6.92 -11.02 -5.34
CA PHE A 512 6.57 -12.41 -5.11
C PHE A 512 5.07 -12.59 -4.94
N LEU A 513 4.44 -11.81 -4.07
CA LEU A 513 2.99 -11.88 -3.85
C LEU A 513 2.19 -11.57 -5.13
N ALA A 514 2.59 -10.57 -5.90
CA ALA A 514 1.94 -10.24 -7.18
C ALA A 514 1.94 -11.43 -8.16
N GLY A 515 3.05 -12.18 -8.22
CA GLY A 515 3.19 -13.35 -9.10
C GLY A 515 2.61 -14.66 -8.53
N HIS A 516 2.38 -14.75 -7.21
CA HIS A 516 2.04 -16.01 -6.53
C HIS A 516 0.79 -15.91 -5.66
N GLN A 517 -0.23 -15.15 -6.11
CA GLN A 517 -1.44 -14.87 -5.35
C GLN A 517 -2.18 -16.14 -4.88
N LYS A 518 -2.28 -17.15 -5.75
CA LYS A 518 -2.92 -18.43 -5.41
C LYS A 518 -2.16 -19.15 -4.29
N GLN A 519 -0.84 -19.25 -4.42
CA GLN A 519 0.01 -19.87 -3.41
C GLN A 519 -0.12 -19.14 -2.04
N ALA A 520 -0.16 -17.82 -2.04
CA ALA A 520 -0.33 -17.03 -0.83
C ALA A 520 -1.66 -17.34 -0.13
N LYS A 521 -2.77 -17.37 -0.88
CA LYS A 521 -4.10 -17.71 -0.37
C LYS A 521 -4.17 -19.16 0.14
N ASP A 522 -3.60 -20.11 -0.58
CA ASP A 522 -3.62 -21.53 -0.20
C ASP A 522 -2.76 -21.77 1.05
N THR A 523 -1.59 -21.14 1.15
CA THR A 523 -0.73 -21.23 2.34
C THR A 523 -1.41 -20.62 3.56
N LEU A 524 -2.07 -19.47 3.42
CA LEU A 524 -2.82 -18.87 4.53
C LEU A 524 -3.93 -19.79 5.02
N ARG A 525 -4.75 -20.35 4.12
CA ARG A 525 -5.84 -21.29 4.48
C ARG A 525 -5.30 -22.52 5.21
N ALA A 526 -4.21 -23.12 4.73
CA ALA A 526 -3.59 -24.26 5.38
C ALA A 526 -3.06 -23.92 6.79
N THR A 527 -2.48 -22.72 6.95
CA THR A 527 -1.98 -22.24 8.23
C THR A 527 -3.12 -21.94 9.20
N GLU A 528 -4.20 -21.30 8.74
CA GLU A 528 -5.39 -21.07 9.55
C GLU A 528 -6.03 -22.38 10.03
N GLN A 529 -6.10 -23.39 9.15
CA GLN A 529 -6.61 -24.69 9.52
C GLN A 529 -5.74 -25.35 10.60
N ARG A 530 -4.42 -25.30 10.44
CA ARG A 530 -3.48 -25.79 11.46
C ARG A 530 -3.68 -25.08 12.82
N TRP A 531 -3.86 -23.77 12.81
CA TRP A 531 -4.08 -23.00 14.04
C TRP A 531 -5.42 -23.36 14.70
N ARG A 532 -6.48 -23.61 13.95
CA ARG A 532 -7.77 -24.09 14.49
C ARG A 532 -7.64 -25.45 15.18
N GLU A 533 -6.74 -26.31 14.69
CA GLU A 533 -6.51 -27.65 15.28
C GLU A 533 -5.68 -27.61 16.56
N ILE A 534 -4.76 -26.66 16.68
CA ILE A 534 -3.89 -26.54 17.86
C ILE A 534 -4.48 -25.70 18.98
N ILE A 535 -5.45 -24.82 18.72
CA ILE A 535 -6.10 -24.03 19.75
C ILE A 535 -7.23 -24.84 20.39
N PRO A 536 -7.22 -25.00 21.74
CA PRO A 536 -8.28 -25.72 22.42
C PRO A 536 -9.67 -25.09 22.18
N VAL A 537 -10.68 -25.94 22.01
CA VAL A 537 -12.05 -25.52 21.69
C VAL A 537 -12.71 -24.73 22.82
N ASP A 538 -12.28 -24.95 24.05
CA ASP A 538 -12.75 -24.28 25.26
C ASP A 538 -12.18 -22.86 25.43
N TYR A 539 -11.22 -22.45 24.61
CA TYR A 539 -10.75 -21.07 24.62
C TYR A 539 -11.85 -20.11 24.15
N GLY A 540 -11.91 -18.92 24.75
CA GLY A 540 -12.88 -17.89 24.40
C GLY A 540 -12.78 -17.44 22.94
N GLU A 541 -13.90 -16.97 22.36
CA GLU A 541 -13.96 -16.49 20.97
C GLU A 541 -12.88 -15.45 20.61
N GLN A 542 -12.48 -14.64 21.59
CA GLN A 542 -11.45 -13.62 21.41
C GLN A 542 -10.08 -14.25 21.16
N ALA A 543 -9.75 -15.33 21.87
CA ALA A 543 -8.52 -16.08 21.65
C ALA A 543 -8.51 -16.70 20.24
N HIS A 544 -9.63 -17.26 19.78
CA HIS A 544 -9.76 -17.80 18.42
C HIS A 544 -9.59 -16.71 17.34
N ARG A 545 -10.14 -15.50 17.56
CA ARG A 545 -9.94 -14.36 16.61
C ARG A 545 -8.48 -13.93 16.55
N VAL A 546 -7.79 -13.86 17.69
CA VAL A 546 -6.38 -13.49 17.73
C VAL A 546 -5.50 -14.60 17.15
N ALA A 547 -5.84 -15.89 17.36
CA ALA A 547 -5.17 -17.02 16.73
C ALA A 547 -5.17 -16.91 15.20
N GLY A 548 -6.27 -16.44 14.58
CA GLY A 548 -6.31 -16.15 13.16
C GLY A 548 -5.25 -15.13 12.72
N ARG A 549 -4.95 -14.10 13.53
CA ARG A 549 -3.91 -13.11 13.22
C ARG A 549 -2.50 -13.69 13.34
N PHE A 550 -2.27 -14.57 14.33
CA PHE A 550 -1.02 -15.33 14.43
C PHE A 550 -0.85 -16.30 13.25
N ALA A 551 -1.94 -16.88 12.75
CA ALA A 551 -1.92 -17.69 11.54
C ALA A 551 -1.48 -16.88 10.30
N VAL A 552 -1.98 -15.64 10.15
CA VAL A 552 -1.54 -14.73 9.07
C VAL A 552 -0.05 -14.40 9.20
N MET A 553 0.44 -14.11 10.42
CA MET A 553 1.86 -13.84 10.67
C MET A 553 2.75 -15.04 10.35
N GLU A 554 2.32 -16.25 10.73
CA GLU A 554 3.05 -17.47 10.38
C GLU A 554 3.06 -17.71 8.88
N ALA A 555 1.92 -17.59 8.20
CA ALA A 555 1.85 -17.75 6.75
C ALA A 555 2.77 -16.76 6.04
N ALA A 556 2.85 -15.51 6.50
CA ALA A 556 3.75 -14.49 5.95
C ALA A 556 5.23 -14.89 6.10
N LEU A 557 5.65 -15.39 7.26
CA LEU A 557 7.03 -15.87 7.46
C LEU A 557 7.34 -17.07 6.59
N VAL A 558 6.47 -18.07 6.55
CA VAL A 558 6.65 -19.29 5.75
C VAL A 558 6.77 -18.94 4.26
N LEU A 559 5.90 -18.09 3.75
CA LEU A 559 5.95 -17.63 2.35
C LEU A 559 7.22 -16.83 2.04
N SER A 560 7.72 -16.05 3.00
CA SER A 560 8.90 -15.21 2.82
C SER A 560 10.24 -15.93 3.08
N ALA A 561 10.23 -17.23 3.35
CA ALA A 561 11.44 -18.01 3.64
C ALA A 561 12.54 -17.90 2.55
N HIS A 562 12.13 -17.78 1.28
CA HIS A 562 13.05 -17.56 0.15
C HIS A 562 13.74 -16.18 0.18
N ILE A 563 13.15 -15.19 0.88
CA ILE A 563 13.72 -13.85 1.07
C ILE A 563 14.57 -13.80 2.35
N THR A 564 14.02 -14.29 3.46
CA THR A 564 14.66 -14.24 4.78
C THR A 564 15.80 -15.27 4.92
N GLY A 565 15.67 -16.42 4.25
CA GLY A 565 16.56 -17.56 4.41
C GLY A 565 16.27 -18.40 5.65
N TRP A 566 15.19 -18.09 6.38
CA TRP A 566 14.86 -18.77 7.63
C TRP A 566 14.24 -20.15 7.40
N ASP A 567 14.55 -21.06 8.30
CA ASP A 567 13.92 -22.37 8.36
C ASP A 567 12.42 -22.22 8.71
N ILE A 568 11.59 -23.05 8.10
CA ILE A 568 10.12 -22.99 8.29
C ILE A 568 9.75 -23.31 9.75
N GLN A 569 10.46 -24.25 10.40
CA GLN A 569 10.19 -24.57 11.80
C GLN A 569 10.58 -23.42 12.72
N ALA A 570 11.71 -22.75 12.48
CA ALA A 570 12.11 -21.55 13.20
C ALA A 570 11.07 -20.43 13.07
N CYS A 571 10.46 -20.26 11.88
CA CYS A 571 9.36 -19.34 11.66
C CYS A 571 8.14 -19.68 12.54
N ARG A 572 7.74 -20.95 12.58
CA ARG A 572 6.63 -21.42 13.40
C ARG A 572 6.90 -21.27 14.89
N ASP A 573 8.09 -21.61 15.34
CA ASP A 573 8.50 -21.52 16.73
C ASP A 573 8.45 -20.08 17.25
N ALA A 574 8.86 -19.11 16.43
CA ALA A 574 8.82 -17.70 16.78
C ALA A 574 7.38 -17.20 16.96
N ILE A 575 6.47 -17.59 16.08
CA ILE A 575 5.06 -17.19 16.16
C ILE A 575 4.37 -17.90 17.32
N GLN A 576 4.64 -19.20 17.53
CA GLN A 576 4.12 -19.95 18.67
C GLN A 576 4.61 -19.38 20.01
N HIS A 577 5.88 -18.97 20.10
CA HIS A 577 6.41 -18.31 21.30
C HIS A 577 5.64 -17.02 21.60
N SER A 578 5.40 -16.18 20.61
CA SER A 578 4.67 -14.93 20.80
C SER A 578 3.19 -15.15 21.13
N TRP A 579 2.57 -16.19 20.54
CA TRP A 579 1.24 -16.64 20.93
C TRP A 579 1.20 -17.08 22.40
N ASN A 580 2.12 -17.93 22.84
CA ASN A 580 2.19 -18.42 24.21
C ASN A 580 2.39 -17.26 25.21
N SER A 581 3.24 -16.30 24.88
CA SER A 581 3.43 -15.10 25.67
C SER A 581 2.17 -14.26 25.76
N TRP A 582 1.46 -14.08 24.65
CA TRP A 582 0.20 -13.34 24.60
C TRP A 582 -0.91 -14.03 25.40
N ILE A 583 -1.13 -15.34 25.21
CA ILE A 583 -2.22 -16.05 25.87
C ILE A 583 -1.99 -16.18 27.38
N HIS A 584 -0.74 -16.24 27.80
CA HIS A 584 -0.39 -16.24 29.23
C HIS A 584 -0.84 -14.93 29.91
N GLU A 585 -0.66 -13.79 29.26
CA GLU A 585 -1.05 -12.48 29.79
C GLU A 585 -2.54 -12.18 29.59
N PHE A 586 -3.09 -12.53 28.43
CA PHE A 586 -4.47 -12.24 28.06
C PHE A 586 -5.47 -13.16 28.77
N GLY A 587 -5.09 -14.43 28.98
CA GLY A 587 -5.94 -15.48 29.50
C GLY A 587 -6.75 -16.21 28.43
N THR A 588 -7.24 -17.41 28.78
CA THR A 588 -7.98 -18.30 27.88
C THR A 588 -9.49 -18.06 27.90
N ALA A 589 -10.01 -17.41 28.95
CA ALA A 589 -11.43 -17.14 29.15
C ALA A 589 -11.94 -15.96 28.30
N ASN A 590 -13.26 -15.88 28.16
CA ASN A 590 -13.88 -14.71 27.52
C ASN A 590 -13.72 -13.47 28.42
N LYS A 591 -12.91 -12.53 28.00
CA LYS A 591 -12.56 -11.31 28.77
C LYS A 591 -13.77 -10.41 29.04
N GLU A 592 -14.79 -10.44 28.20
CA GLU A 592 -16.06 -9.71 28.45
C GLU A 592 -16.78 -10.29 29.66
N HIS A 593 -16.86 -11.61 29.75
CA HIS A 593 -17.45 -12.28 30.92
C HIS A 593 -16.65 -11.96 32.19
N GLN A 594 -15.33 -12.02 32.15
CA GLN A 594 -14.48 -11.67 33.25
C GLN A 594 -14.65 -10.20 33.68
N GLN A 595 -14.69 -9.27 32.73
CA GLN A 595 -14.95 -7.84 33.00
C GLN A 595 -16.33 -7.62 33.63
N ILE A 596 -17.35 -8.37 33.21
CA ILE A 596 -18.69 -8.31 33.83
C ILE A 596 -18.61 -8.80 35.27
N ILE A 597 -17.92 -9.92 35.54
CA ILE A 597 -17.73 -10.46 36.90
C ILE A 597 -17.01 -9.44 37.77
N GLU A 598 -15.88 -8.89 37.32
CA GLU A 598 -15.13 -7.85 38.03
C GLU A 598 -15.96 -6.59 38.33
N GLN A 599 -16.81 -6.16 37.40
CA GLN A 599 -17.73 -5.03 37.60
C GLN A 599 -18.79 -5.35 38.64
N CYS A 600 -19.33 -6.57 38.61
CA CYS A 600 -20.30 -7.02 39.59
C CYS A 600 -19.64 -7.08 41.00
N GLU A 601 -18.43 -7.64 41.09
CA GLU A 601 -17.66 -7.66 42.33
C GLU A 601 -17.38 -6.26 42.86
N ALA A 602 -16.89 -5.36 42.03
CA ALA A 602 -16.62 -3.98 42.40
C ALA A 602 -17.91 -3.26 42.86
N PHE A 603 -19.04 -3.51 42.21
CA PHE A 603 -20.33 -2.96 42.60
C PHE A 603 -20.80 -3.52 43.96
N LEU A 604 -20.66 -4.85 44.18
CA LEU A 604 -21.00 -5.47 45.43
C LEU A 604 -20.10 -4.98 46.57
N ASN A 605 -18.80 -4.87 46.34
CA ASN A 605 -17.87 -4.36 47.35
C ASN A 605 -18.17 -2.89 47.70
N ALA A 606 -18.56 -2.06 46.72
CA ALA A 606 -18.87 -0.65 46.97
C ALA A 606 -20.24 -0.43 47.60
N TYR A 607 -21.24 -1.25 47.24
CA TYR A 607 -22.65 -0.96 47.53
C TYR A 607 -23.42 -2.11 48.22
N GLY A 608 -22.78 -3.25 48.47
CA GLY A 608 -23.45 -4.44 49.02
C GLY A 608 -24.22 -4.19 50.31
N TYR A 609 -23.66 -3.34 51.19
CA TYR A 609 -24.34 -2.97 52.45
C TYR A 609 -25.31 -1.80 52.31
N SER A 610 -25.18 -0.97 51.28
CA SER A 610 -25.94 0.27 51.19
C SER A 610 -27.13 0.20 50.20
N ARG A 611 -27.10 -0.76 49.25
CA ARG A 611 -28.10 -0.87 48.19
C ARG A 611 -28.79 -2.23 48.10
N PHE A 612 -28.56 -3.12 49.03
CA PHE A 612 -29.25 -4.42 49.14
C PHE A 612 -29.99 -4.50 50.47
N ALA A 613 -31.26 -4.90 50.44
CA ALA A 613 -32.05 -5.10 51.65
C ALA A 613 -31.91 -6.56 52.10
N PRO A 614 -31.78 -6.82 53.42
CA PRO A 614 -31.75 -8.18 53.93
C PRO A 614 -33.06 -8.94 53.71
N LEU A 615 -32.99 -10.25 53.58
CA LEU A 615 -34.16 -11.13 53.54
C LEU A 615 -34.11 -12.08 54.77
N PRO A 616 -35.24 -12.27 55.50
CA PRO A 616 -36.51 -11.59 55.33
C PRO A 616 -36.46 -10.12 55.74
N TYR A 617 -37.18 -9.25 54.98
CA TYR A 617 -37.28 -7.83 55.31
C TYR A 617 -38.10 -7.67 56.60
N SER A 618 -37.54 -6.91 57.57
CA SER A 618 -38.24 -6.53 58.79
C SER A 618 -38.77 -5.10 58.63
N PRO A 619 -40.01 -4.79 59.12
CA PRO A 619 -40.51 -3.43 59.17
C PRO A 619 -39.65 -2.44 59.96
N ALA A 620 -38.75 -2.94 60.78
CA ALA A 620 -37.77 -2.15 61.52
C ALA A 620 -36.52 -1.79 60.72
N ASP A 621 -36.32 -2.40 59.56
CA ASP A 621 -35.19 -2.10 58.68
C ASP A 621 -35.37 -0.75 58.03
N LEU A 622 -34.32 0.03 57.95
CA LEU A 622 -34.34 1.33 57.24
C LEU A 622 -34.54 1.10 55.73
N PRO A 623 -35.37 1.91 55.08
CA PRO A 623 -35.59 1.80 53.66
C PRO A 623 -34.29 2.06 52.88
N VAL A 624 -33.87 1.10 52.05
CA VAL A 624 -32.70 1.20 51.24
C VAL A 624 -32.95 2.11 50.04
N GLN A 625 -32.24 3.24 49.98
CA GLN A 625 -32.32 4.15 48.82
C GLN A 625 -31.67 3.51 47.58
N ASN A 626 -32.34 3.62 46.43
CA ASN A 626 -31.86 3.01 45.17
C ASN A 626 -31.59 1.50 45.30
N LEU A 627 -32.57 0.76 45.82
CA LEU A 627 -32.50 -0.68 46.03
C LEU A 627 -32.05 -1.36 44.71
N ALA A 628 -30.94 -2.10 44.77
CA ALA A 628 -30.38 -2.85 43.66
C ALA A 628 -30.83 -4.32 43.64
N GLY A 629 -31.24 -4.83 44.78
CA GLY A 629 -31.70 -6.22 44.93
C GLY A 629 -31.75 -6.67 46.38
N ASN A 630 -32.17 -7.91 46.60
CA ASN A 630 -32.19 -8.57 47.88
C ASN A 630 -31.20 -9.76 47.85
N PRO A 631 -30.29 -9.88 48.80
CA PRO A 631 -29.48 -11.09 48.92
C PRO A 631 -30.38 -12.24 49.34
N ALA A 632 -30.58 -13.24 48.51
CA ALA A 632 -31.18 -14.49 48.90
C ALA A 632 -30.08 -15.37 49.49
N SER A 633 -29.93 -15.39 50.82
CA SER A 633 -29.00 -16.32 51.45
C SER A 633 -29.62 -17.71 51.52
N ILE A 634 -29.13 -18.64 50.72
CA ILE A 634 -29.28 -20.05 51.01
C ILE A 634 -27.96 -20.48 51.64
N ALA A 635 -27.93 -20.49 52.96
CA ALA A 635 -26.78 -20.99 53.69
C ALA A 635 -26.84 -22.52 53.73
N THR A 636 -26.08 -23.16 52.88
CA THR A 636 -25.59 -24.52 53.12
C THR A 636 -24.08 -24.48 52.93
N ASP A 637 -23.38 -24.72 54.04
CA ASP A 637 -21.91 -24.89 54.08
C ASP A 637 -21.06 -23.70 53.65
N GLY A 638 -21.47 -22.46 54.00
CA GLY A 638 -20.62 -21.28 53.80
C GLY A 638 -20.62 -20.69 52.38
N VAL A 639 -21.52 -21.15 51.51
CA VAL A 639 -21.72 -20.60 50.18
C VAL A 639 -22.93 -19.64 50.17
N TYR A 640 -22.71 -18.41 49.77
CA TYR A 640 -23.78 -17.42 49.56
C TYR A 640 -24.17 -17.35 48.09
N LEU A 641 -25.44 -17.67 47.80
CA LEU A 641 -26.01 -17.45 46.45
C LEU A 641 -26.64 -16.06 46.44
N VAL A 642 -26.10 -15.18 45.63
CA VAL A 642 -26.65 -13.82 45.43
C VAL A 642 -27.33 -13.79 44.05
N ARG A 643 -28.65 -13.59 44.04
CA ARG A 643 -29.43 -13.44 42.84
C ARG A 643 -29.66 -11.96 42.59
N PHE A 644 -29.19 -11.48 41.43
CA PHE A 644 -29.42 -10.11 40.98
C PHE A 644 -30.53 -10.09 39.96
N ILE A 645 -31.49 -9.17 40.11
CA ILE A 645 -32.47 -8.82 39.08
C ILE A 645 -31.98 -7.57 38.38
N ILE A 646 -31.58 -7.69 37.14
CA ILE A 646 -31.11 -6.55 36.35
C ILE A 646 -32.28 -6.03 35.52
N TYR A 647 -32.79 -4.85 35.91
CA TYR A 647 -33.78 -4.13 35.08
C TYR A 647 -33.05 -3.32 34.02
N ARG A 648 -33.23 -3.68 32.75
CA ARG A 648 -32.80 -2.84 31.63
C ARG A 648 -33.90 -1.80 31.35
N GLY A 649 -33.60 -0.54 31.58
CA GLY A 649 -34.55 0.57 31.72
C GLY A 649 -35.41 0.95 30.51
N ASP A 650 -35.50 0.14 29.44
CA ASP A 650 -36.33 0.56 28.29
C ASP A 650 -36.92 -0.57 27.43
N THR A 651 -36.95 -1.82 27.85
CA THR A 651 -37.58 -2.86 27.01
C THR A 651 -38.49 -3.80 27.80
N ARG A 652 -39.82 -3.46 27.77
CA ARG A 652 -40.94 -4.42 27.79
C ARG A 652 -40.67 -5.76 28.53
N GLY A 653 -40.60 -5.75 29.86
CA GLY A 653 -40.89 -6.93 30.66
C GLY A 653 -39.92 -8.10 30.63
N GLN A 654 -38.71 -7.93 30.17
CA GLN A 654 -37.67 -8.97 30.26
C GLN A 654 -36.86 -8.77 31.55
N GLU A 655 -37.01 -9.67 32.48
CA GLU A 655 -36.20 -9.79 33.68
C GLU A 655 -35.00 -10.70 33.39
N TRP A 656 -33.78 -10.19 33.67
CA TRP A 656 -32.56 -10.99 33.63
C TRP A 656 -32.14 -11.34 35.03
N TYR A 657 -31.86 -12.60 35.27
CA TYR A 657 -31.35 -13.07 36.54
C TYR A 657 -29.88 -13.44 36.40
N MET A 658 -29.06 -12.99 37.32
CA MET A 658 -27.68 -13.44 37.46
C MET A 658 -27.54 -14.07 38.86
N ASP A 659 -27.28 -15.36 38.91
CA ASP A 659 -26.97 -16.07 40.12
C ASP A 659 -25.45 -16.15 40.27
N MET A 660 -24.93 -15.60 41.36
CA MET A 660 -23.51 -15.69 41.74
C MET A 660 -23.38 -16.47 43.03
N ALA A 661 -22.53 -17.49 43.07
CA ALA A 661 -22.16 -18.23 44.24
C ALA A 661 -20.83 -17.67 44.81
N CYS A 662 -20.84 -17.18 46.06
CA CYS A 662 -19.66 -16.73 46.76
C CYS A 662 -19.39 -17.64 47.97
N GLU A 663 -18.17 -18.16 48.09
CA GLU A 663 -17.73 -18.86 49.29
C GLU A 663 -17.27 -17.86 50.37
N ALA A 664 -17.74 -18.05 51.61
CA ALA A 664 -17.51 -17.14 52.74
C ALA A 664 -16.13 -17.30 53.42
N ARG A 665 -15.12 -17.82 52.74
CA ARG A 665 -13.76 -17.91 53.29
C ARG A 665 -12.73 -17.39 52.30
N GLY A 666 -12.30 -16.18 52.60
CA GLY A 666 -11.01 -15.60 52.24
C GLY A 666 -10.40 -15.96 50.91
N ALA A 667 -10.32 -14.94 50.05
CA ALA A 667 -9.42 -14.82 48.93
C ALA A 667 -9.32 -16.04 47.98
N ALA A 668 -9.76 -15.81 46.78
CA ALA A 668 -9.56 -16.62 45.58
C ALA A 668 -10.41 -17.91 45.48
N ASP A 669 -11.10 -17.95 44.39
CA ASP A 669 -11.50 -19.08 43.60
C ASP A 669 -12.94 -19.53 43.69
N VAL A 670 -13.47 -19.47 42.52
CA VAL A 670 -14.62 -20.13 41.90
C VAL A 670 -15.92 -19.35 41.92
N PHE A 671 -16.02 -18.45 40.92
CA PHE A 671 -17.32 -18.00 40.46
C PHE A 671 -17.80 -18.91 39.31
N SER A 672 -18.94 -19.57 39.48
CA SER A 672 -19.68 -20.14 38.35
C SER A 672 -20.89 -19.24 38.03
N SER A 673 -20.91 -18.60 36.88
CA SER A 673 -22.08 -17.84 36.42
C SER A 673 -22.88 -18.67 35.41
N SER A 674 -24.15 -18.92 35.68
CA SER A 674 -25.11 -19.39 34.68
C SER A 674 -26.08 -18.27 34.31
N PHE A 675 -26.09 -17.86 33.05
CA PHE A 675 -27.11 -16.96 32.52
C PHE A 675 -28.34 -17.80 32.14
N MET A 676 -29.47 -17.58 32.78
CA MET A 676 -30.76 -18.15 32.34
C MET A 676 -31.69 -17.05 31.85
N ASN A 677 -32.14 -17.18 30.62
CA ASN A 677 -33.23 -16.38 30.07
C ASN A 677 -34.57 -17.07 30.33
N LYS A 678 -35.55 -16.36 30.90
CA LYS A 678 -36.89 -16.86 31.28
C LYS A 678 -37.86 -16.99 30.07
N GLN A 679 -37.36 -17.24 28.87
CA GLN A 679 -38.25 -17.41 27.69
C GLN A 679 -38.57 -18.87 27.30
N SER A 680 -38.34 -19.84 28.16
CA SER A 680 -38.61 -21.25 27.84
C SER A 680 -39.42 -22.01 28.88
N GLN A 681 -40.44 -21.35 29.50
CA GLN A 681 -41.48 -22.05 30.22
C GLN A 681 -42.78 -21.28 30.09
N GLU A 682 -43.47 -21.47 28.95
CA GLU A 682 -44.89 -21.64 28.76
C GLU A 682 -45.13 -22.58 27.55
#